data_067b50c658be3c2d9e39d936e768916b
#
_entry.id   067b50c658be3c2d9e39d936e768916b
#
_cell.length_a   1.000
_cell.length_b   1.000
_cell.length_c   1.000
_cell.angle_alpha   90.00
_cell.angle_beta   90.00
_cell.angle_gamma   90.00
#
_symmetry.space_group_name_H-M   'P 1'
#
loop_
_entity.id
_entity.type
_entity.pdbx_description
1 polymer ?
#
loop_
_entity_poly.entity_id
_entity_poly.type
_entity_poly.pdbx_seq_one_letter_code
_entity_poly.pdbx_strand_id
1 'polypeptide(L)'
;MRLAFVVAFLLSAGEAAASPARSPEYEAVQARLQRGWNSWDTNTVAGQVLLPYGLAIRLGVKKESAENTNAFLGTALIGRRAAGDETVYPGPHSYDGSYTEFRLTWRGIALRLETAHVGTDLVMLVTPLSRPAPSPTALGAAASRVKTTFRSEEEATSQAPVAVLSAGMVWNRPGSVAHEGRNIVARLPGDIITIHPAGPLIADAQVPLTGPYFAFRLDRPAGISTGQARSVAEITAIVDRARAGFAARATAAGTAGEVRAAIETVLGWDSIYDPVGGRVLSPVSRIWNQNWGGYVVFDWDTFFAATMASLGSRDLAYANALEVLNEATPAGFVPNFARSGGWKSWDGSEPPVGAVTILGLYRRFHDRWLLVDSYDRLMRWNRWWPANRSVGDYLVWGSDAGKGPINPDDLSVGTLQGAKYESGLDNSPMYDGAGFDGRLMQLADVGLLSLYIADCDALANIAVELGRPQDAPELRARAARFRRGLATLWDPASHIYRNKDLRTGRLSEHLSPTNFYPLLARAPSPLAADQMIREHLLNPAEFWGDRVVPAIARSDPAFKDQDYWRGRIWGPMNYLLWQGLGAYDTALARSARRQLGERSLALFMEEWRAKGHVHENYSAVLPDSDTVTTSDRFYHWGALLGFIAPGVAETPAR
;
A
#
# COMPACT_ATOMS: atom_id res chain seq x y z
N MET A 1 -4.08 38.87 0.84
CA MET A 1 -3.43 38.98 -0.49
C MET A 1 -2.65 37.66 -0.68
N ARG A 2 -3.21 36.67 -1.34
CA ARG A 2 -2.56 35.38 -1.64
C ARG A 2 -2.07 35.45 -3.08
N LEU A 3 -0.76 35.47 -3.27
CA LEU A 3 -0.13 35.34 -4.58
C LEU A 3 -0.26 33.87 -5.03
N ALA A 4 -0.93 33.65 -6.14
CA ALA A 4 -0.89 32.39 -6.87
C ALA A 4 0.40 32.37 -7.70
N PHE A 5 1.33 31.49 -7.38
CA PHE A 5 2.47 31.19 -8.23
C PHE A 5 2.05 30.15 -9.27
N VAL A 6 1.96 30.57 -10.51
CA VAL A 6 1.95 29.68 -11.67
C VAL A 6 3.40 29.34 -11.99
N VAL A 7 3.84 28.14 -11.66
CA VAL A 7 5.15 27.63 -12.06
C VAL A 7 5.02 26.94 -13.40
N ALA A 8 5.59 27.56 -14.45
CA ALA A 8 5.76 26.92 -15.75
C ALA A 8 6.90 25.91 -15.68
N PHE A 9 6.59 24.62 -15.83
CA PHE A 9 7.58 23.55 -15.93
C PHE A 9 8.26 23.59 -17.29
N LEU A 10 9.51 24.00 -17.34
CA LEU A 10 10.45 23.70 -18.42
C LEU A 10 10.92 22.25 -18.23
N LEU A 11 10.44 21.35 -19.07
CA LEU A 11 10.95 19.97 -19.18
C LEU A 11 12.39 20.03 -19.74
N SER A 12 13.36 19.91 -18.88
CA SER A 12 14.68 19.44 -19.29
C SER A 12 14.59 17.92 -19.48
N ALA A 13 14.68 17.44 -20.71
CA ALA A 13 14.82 16.05 -21.04
C ALA A 13 16.19 15.54 -20.52
N GLY A 14 16.23 15.12 -19.26
CA GLY A 14 17.28 14.23 -18.78
C GLY A 14 17.08 12.87 -19.48
N GLU A 15 18.13 12.31 -20.04
CA GLU A 15 18.11 10.95 -20.59
C GLU A 15 17.57 10.00 -19.53
N ALA A 16 16.35 9.53 -19.72
CA ALA A 16 15.79 8.47 -18.90
C ALA A 16 16.69 7.23 -19.11
N ALA A 17 17.38 6.81 -18.05
CA ALA A 17 18.10 5.55 -18.08
C ALA A 17 17.11 4.48 -18.53
N ALA A 18 17.44 3.77 -19.62
CA ALA A 18 16.57 2.74 -20.17
C ALA A 18 16.27 1.73 -19.06
N SER A 19 14.98 1.50 -18.81
CA SER A 19 14.55 0.44 -17.89
C SER A 19 15.24 -0.87 -18.26
N PRO A 20 15.72 -1.66 -17.31
CA PRO A 20 16.38 -2.93 -17.62
C PRO A 20 15.45 -3.78 -18.48
N ALA A 21 16.00 -4.45 -19.50
CA ALA A 21 15.21 -5.32 -20.38
C ALA A 21 14.48 -6.37 -19.52
N ARG A 22 13.17 -6.46 -19.68
CA ARG A 22 12.33 -7.46 -19.01
C ARG A 22 12.54 -8.82 -19.67
N SER A 23 12.52 -9.88 -18.87
CA SER A 23 12.47 -11.23 -19.44
C SER A 23 11.11 -11.47 -20.14
N PRO A 24 11.06 -12.39 -21.12
CA PRO A 24 9.80 -12.77 -21.77
C PRO A 24 8.74 -13.26 -20.78
N GLU A 25 9.15 -13.96 -19.73
CA GLU A 25 8.27 -14.44 -18.66
C GLU A 25 7.65 -13.28 -17.89
N TYR A 26 8.46 -12.27 -17.54
CA TYR A 26 7.96 -11.09 -16.86
C TYR A 26 7.13 -10.19 -17.77
N GLU A 27 7.48 -10.05 -19.05
CA GLU A 27 6.62 -9.37 -20.04
C GLU A 27 5.24 -10.02 -20.12
N ALA A 28 5.19 -11.37 -20.11
CA ALA A 28 3.93 -12.10 -20.09
C ALA A 28 3.12 -11.86 -18.81
N VAL A 29 3.77 -11.71 -17.64
CA VAL A 29 3.10 -11.31 -16.38
C VAL A 29 2.45 -9.95 -16.54
N GLN A 30 3.20 -8.94 -16.98
CA GLN A 30 2.67 -7.60 -17.18
C GLN A 30 1.56 -7.56 -18.24
N ALA A 31 1.68 -8.32 -19.32
CA ALA A 31 0.65 -8.42 -20.36
C ALA A 31 -0.67 -9.01 -19.84
N ARG A 32 -0.61 -9.96 -18.88
CA ARG A 32 -1.84 -10.49 -18.24
C ARG A 32 -2.47 -9.48 -17.31
N LEU A 33 -1.68 -8.75 -16.51
CA LEU A 33 -2.18 -7.69 -15.60
C LEU A 33 -2.78 -6.51 -16.37
N GLN A 34 -2.19 -6.16 -17.53
CA GLN A 34 -2.62 -5.04 -18.37
C GLN A 34 -3.75 -5.43 -19.34
N ARG A 35 -4.68 -6.27 -18.93
CA ARG A 35 -5.72 -6.77 -19.82
C ARG A 35 -7.12 -6.56 -19.24
N GLY A 36 -7.92 -5.79 -19.97
CA GLY A 36 -9.34 -5.58 -19.66
C GLY A 36 -9.59 -4.34 -18.82
N TRP A 37 -10.78 -4.26 -18.26
CA TRP A 37 -11.26 -3.13 -17.46
C TRP A 37 -10.80 -3.26 -16.00
N ASN A 38 -10.30 -2.16 -15.43
CA ASN A 38 -9.98 -2.09 -14.02
C ASN A 38 -10.04 -0.63 -13.52
N SER A 39 -10.08 -0.43 -12.19
CA SER A 39 -10.09 0.88 -11.55
C SER A 39 -8.69 1.53 -11.43
N TRP A 40 -7.70 1.05 -12.17
CA TRP A 40 -6.28 1.38 -11.98
C TRP A 40 -5.81 2.67 -12.66
N ASP A 41 -6.72 3.63 -12.80
CA ASP A 41 -6.36 5.02 -13.16
C ASP A 41 -5.73 5.73 -11.94
N THR A 42 -4.53 6.27 -12.10
CA THR A 42 -3.82 6.99 -11.03
C THR A 42 -4.55 8.23 -10.53
N ASN A 43 -5.39 8.85 -11.38
CA ASN A 43 -5.99 10.17 -11.11
C ASN A 43 -7.41 10.11 -10.57
N THR A 44 -8.10 8.96 -10.66
CA THR A 44 -9.47 8.81 -10.15
C THR A 44 -9.78 7.36 -9.83
N VAL A 45 -10.54 7.17 -8.76
CA VAL A 45 -11.06 5.84 -8.37
C VAL A 45 -12.51 5.65 -8.80
N ALA A 46 -13.19 6.74 -9.15
CA ALA A 46 -14.60 6.72 -9.56
C ALA A 46 -14.76 6.37 -11.04
N GLY A 47 -14.18 5.27 -11.48
CA GLY A 47 -14.26 4.87 -12.87
C GLY A 47 -13.56 3.56 -13.16
N GLN A 48 -13.55 3.22 -14.44
CA GLN A 48 -12.87 2.07 -14.99
C GLN A 48 -12.05 2.49 -16.19
N VAL A 49 -10.90 1.87 -16.38
CA VAL A 49 -10.04 2.09 -17.54
C VAL A 49 -9.80 0.75 -18.25
N LEU A 50 -9.94 0.75 -19.58
CA LEU A 50 -9.59 -0.41 -20.42
C LEU A 50 -8.10 -0.42 -20.69
N LEU A 51 -7.43 -1.42 -20.15
CA LEU A 51 -5.98 -1.61 -20.29
C LEU A 51 -5.66 -2.50 -21.51
N PRO A 52 -4.57 -2.21 -22.21
CA PRO A 52 -3.65 -1.07 -22.05
C PRO A 52 -4.04 0.16 -22.89
N TYR A 53 -5.23 0.17 -23.48
CA TYR A 53 -5.66 1.19 -24.46
C TYR A 53 -5.86 2.58 -23.87
N GLY A 54 -6.19 2.68 -22.58
CA GLY A 54 -6.44 3.96 -21.94
C GLY A 54 -7.81 4.57 -22.29
N LEU A 55 -8.81 3.78 -22.64
CA LEU A 55 -10.20 4.22 -22.67
C LEU A 55 -10.72 4.23 -21.21
N ALA A 56 -11.03 5.40 -20.69
CA ALA A 56 -11.57 5.55 -19.34
C ALA A 56 -13.06 5.91 -19.36
N ILE A 57 -13.84 5.30 -18.47
CA ILE A 57 -15.23 5.68 -18.16
C ILE A 57 -15.26 6.12 -16.70
N ARG A 58 -15.67 7.37 -16.44
CA ARG A 58 -15.58 8.01 -15.13
C ARG A 58 -16.93 8.49 -14.66
N LEU A 59 -17.19 8.36 -13.35
CA LEU A 59 -18.36 8.90 -12.70
C LEU A 59 -18.12 10.33 -12.22
N GLY A 60 -19.01 11.24 -12.61
CA GLY A 60 -19.20 12.55 -12.01
C GLY A 60 -20.59 12.66 -11.37
N VAL A 61 -20.77 13.63 -10.48
CA VAL A 61 -22.04 13.86 -9.77
C VAL A 61 -22.34 15.36 -9.70
N LYS A 62 -23.60 15.75 -9.96
CA LYS A 62 -24.04 17.15 -9.76
C LYS A 62 -25.52 17.22 -9.30
N LYS A 63 -25.92 18.39 -8.87
CA LYS A 63 -27.34 18.73 -8.66
C LYS A 63 -27.93 19.18 -10.00
N GLU A 64 -29.16 18.73 -10.33
CA GLU A 64 -29.78 18.90 -11.67
C GLU A 64 -29.82 20.35 -12.15
N SER A 65 -30.15 21.31 -11.32
CA SER A 65 -30.32 22.72 -11.70
C SER A 65 -29.20 23.64 -11.22
N ALA A 66 -28.04 23.10 -10.90
CA ALA A 66 -26.93 23.94 -10.48
C ALA A 66 -26.38 24.72 -11.69
N GLU A 67 -26.64 26.01 -11.72
CA GLU A 67 -26.05 26.96 -12.69
C GLU A 67 -24.54 27.11 -12.47
N ASN A 68 -24.04 26.70 -11.32
CA ASN A 68 -22.65 26.85 -10.92
C ASN A 68 -21.86 25.55 -11.18
N THR A 69 -20.78 25.61 -11.96
CA THR A 69 -19.85 24.51 -12.21
C THR A 69 -19.23 23.95 -10.94
N ASN A 70 -19.16 24.71 -9.83
CA ASN A 70 -18.75 24.24 -8.51
C ASN A 70 -19.72 23.22 -7.88
N ALA A 71 -20.88 23.03 -8.47
CA ALA A 71 -21.84 22.00 -8.07
C ALA A 71 -21.63 20.66 -8.79
N PHE A 72 -20.54 20.50 -9.53
CA PHE A 72 -20.14 19.27 -10.20
C PHE A 72 -18.89 18.67 -9.56
N LEU A 73 -18.97 17.40 -9.16
CA LEU A 73 -17.83 16.60 -8.76
C LEU A 73 -17.44 15.70 -9.94
N GLY A 74 -16.35 16.03 -10.62
CA GLY A 74 -15.87 15.30 -11.80
C GLY A 74 -14.87 14.20 -11.50
N THR A 75 -14.25 14.22 -10.31
CA THR A 75 -13.29 13.22 -9.86
C THR A 75 -13.52 12.93 -8.38
N ALA A 76 -13.68 11.66 -8.04
CA ALA A 76 -13.69 11.21 -6.65
C ALA A 76 -12.34 10.53 -6.35
N LEU A 77 -11.67 10.99 -5.30
CA LEU A 77 -10.37 10.51 -4.87
C LEU A 77 -10.45 9.96 -3.45
N ILE A 78 -9.84 8.81 -3.20
CA ILE A 78 -9.74 8.25 -1.86
C ILE A 78 -8.91 9.21 -1.00
N GLY A 79 -9.42 9.51 0.20
CA GLY A 79 -8.69 10.28 1.20
C GLY A 79 -8.60 11.78 0.93
N ARG A 80 -9.27 12.29 -0.10
CA ARG A 80 -9.33 13.73 -0.28
C ARG A 80 -10.04 14.37 0.92
N ARG A 81 -9.27 15.03 1.77
CA ARG A 81 -9.76 15.92 2.82
C ARG A 81 -10.16 17.28 2.21
N ALA A 82 -10.95 17.26 1.15
CA ALA A 82 -11.55 18.50 0.68
C ALA A 82 -12.62 18.88 1.71
N ALA A 83 -12.41 19.99 2.37
CA ALA A 83 -13.35 20.78 3.14
C ALA A 83 -14.76 20.15 3.36
N GLY A 84 -14.82 19.01 4.01
CA GLY A 84 -16.05 18.48 4.63
C GLY A 84 -17.14 17.89 3.73
N ASP A 85 -17.07 18.01 2.40
CA ASP A 85 -18.22 17.75 1.54
C ASP A 85 -18.20 16.41 0.79
N GLU A 86 -17.05 15.75 0.70
CA GLU A 86 -16.87 14.51 -0.07
C GLU A 86 -16.31 13.39 0.78
N THR A 87 -16.95 12.22 0.71
CA THR A 87 -16.42 11.00 1.32
C THR A 87 -16.56 9.83 0.35
N VAL A 88 -15.45 9.17 0.07
CA VAL A 88 -15.38 7.96 -0.73
C VAL A 88 -15.06 6.79 0.19
N TYR A 89 -15.88 5.74 0.07
CA TYR A 89 -15.71 4.47 0.79
C TYR A 89 -15.44 3.37 -0.23
N PRO A 90 -14.18 2.95 -0.43
CA PRO A 90 -13.85 1.77 -1.21
C PRO A 90 -14.48 0.54 -0.60
N GLY A 91 -15.22 -0.21 -1.41
CA GLY A 91 -15.80 -1.51 -1.07
C GLY A 91 -14.99 -2.64 -1.68
N PRO A 92 -15.57 -3.86 -1.83
CA PRO A 92 -14.95 -4.98 -2.47
C PRO A 92 -14.28 -4.64 -3.81
N HIS A 93 -13.09 -5.20 -4.03
CA HIS A 93 -12.35 -5.07 -5.28
C HIS A 93 -11.61 -6.37 -5.59
N SER A 94 -11.96 -7.06 -6.66
CA SER A 94 -11.19 -8.21 -7.13
C SER A 94 -9.95 -7.78 -7.91
N TYR A 95 -8.84 -8.52 -7.80
CA TYR A 95 -7.57 -8.18 -8.48
C TYR A 95 -7.72 -7.97 -9.98
N ASP A 96 -8.57 -8.75 -10.64
CA ASP A 96 -8.82 -8.69 -12.08
C ASP A 96 -9.88 -7.65 -12.50
N GLY A 97 -10.41 -6.88 -11.54
CA GLY A 97 -11.48 -5.92 -11.79
C GLY A 97 -12.85 -6.55 -12.09
N SER A 98 -12.99 -7.88 -11.99
CA SER A 98 -14.25 -8.59 -12.32
C SER A 98 -15.42 -8.18 -11.42
N TYR A 99 -15.16 -7.62 -10.25
CA TYR A 99 -16.11 -6.92 -9.41
C TYR A 99 -15.44 -5.80 -8.63
N THR A 100 -16.00 -4.59 -8.71
CA THR A 100 -15.63 -3.47 -7.84
C THR A 100 -16.86 -2.77 -7.29
N GLU A 101 -16.78 -2.30 -6.05
CA GLU A 101 -17.79 -1.45 -5.42
C GLU A 101 -17.11 -0.26 -4.75
N PHE A 102 -17.66 0.95 -4.91
CA PHE A 102 -17.40 2.02 -3.97
C PHE A 102 -18.66 2.85 -3.70
N ARG A 103 -18.64 3.55 -2.57
CA ARG A 103 -19.72 4.46 -2.17
C ARG A 103 -19.18 5.87 -2.10
N LEU A 104 -19.99 6.80 -2.57
CA LEU A 104 -19.69 8.22 -2.57
C LEU A 104 -20.78 8.96 -1.82
N THR A 105 -20.39 9.86 -0.91
CA THR A 105 -21.27 10.92 -0.41
C THR A 105 -20.69 12.27 -0.77
N TRP A 106 -21.51 13.16 -1.31
CA TRP A 106 -21.10 14.50 -1.67
C TRP A 106 -22.28 15.46 -1.62
N ARG A 107 -22.18 16.53 -0.82
CA ARG A 107 -23.22 17.57 -0.67
C ARG A 107 -24.63 17.03 -0.50
N GLY A 108 -24.79 16.02 0.34
CA GLY A 108 -26.07 15.36 0.62
C GLY A 108 -26.52 14.35 -0.43
N ILE A 109 -25.77 14.13 -1.49
CA ILE A 109 -25.97 13.05 -2.46
C ILE A 109 -25.21 11.83 -1.92
N ALA A 110 -25.88 10.68 -1.89
CA ALA A 110 -25.24 9.42 -1.57
C ALA A 110 -25.54 8.41 -2.68
N LEU A 111 -24.50 7.73 -3.15
CA LEU A 111 -24.63 6.70 -4.19
C LEU A 111 -23.64 5.57 -4.01
N ARG A 112 -23.92 4.46 -4.67
CA ARG A 112 -23.02 3.33 -4.85
C ARG A 112 -22.75 3.15 -6.35
N LEU A 113 -21.49 3.04 -6.72
CA LEU A 113 -21.06 2.58 -8.03
C LEU A 113 -20.57 1.14 -7.91
N GLU A 114 -21.08 0.28 -8.77
CA GLU A 114 -20.62 -1.09 -8.90
C GLU A 114 -20.28 -1.39 -10.34
N THR A 115 -19.24 -2.19 -10.55
CA THR A 115 -18.84 -2.62 -11.87
C THR A 115 -18.64 -4.11 -11.91
N ALA A 116 -18.90 -4.71 -13.06
CA ALA A 116 -18.68 -6.12 -13.29
C ALA A 116 -18.34 -6.39 -14.77
N HIS A 117 -17.77 -7.55 -15.05
CA HIS A 117 -17.42 -7.97 -16.39
C HIS A 117 -18.38 -9.02 -16.95
N VAL A 118 -18.59 -8.99 -18.28
CA VAL A 118 -19.24 -10.05 -19.05
C VAL A 118 -18.33 -10.37 -20.24
N GLY A 119 -17.48 -11.38 -20.09
CA GLY A 119 -16.38 -11.61 -21.03
C GLY A 119 -15.42 -10.40 -21.00
N THR A 120 -15.27 -9.74 -22.15
CA THR A 120 -14.46 -8.51 -22.28
C THR A 120 -15.27 -7.22 -22.06
N ASP A 121 -16.61 -7.33 -21.94
CA ASP A 121 -17.49 -6.19 -21.74
C ASP A 121 -17.51 -5.75 -20.29
N LEU A 122 -17.65 -4.43 -20.09
CA LEU A 122 -17.90 -3.79 -18.79
C LEU A 122 -19.39 -3.50 -18.63
N VAL A 123 -19.90 -3.69 -17.42
CA VAL A 123 -21.14 -3.07 -16.96
C VAL A 123 -20.85 -2.20 -15.74
N MET A 124 -21.47 -1.02 -15.69
CA MET A 124 -21.41 -0.11 -14.55
C MET A 124 -22.84 0.21 -14.10
N LEU A 125 -23.10 0.09 -12.80
CA LEU A 125 -24.37 0.38 -12.16
C LEU A 125 -24.19 1.47 -11.11
N VAL A 126 -24.91 2.59 -11.26
CA VAL A 126 -24.99 3.65 -10.25
C VAL A 126 -26.32 3.52 -9.55
N THR A 127 -26.29 3.31 -8.24
CA THR A 127 -27.47 3.16 -7.39
C THR A 127 -27.53 4.31 -6.40
N PRO A 128 -28.60 5.14 -6.39
CA PRO A 128 -28.80 6.13 -5.34
C PRO A 128 -29.01 5.43 -4.01
N LEU A 129 -28.41 5.98 -2.94
CA LEU A 129 -28.58 5.50 -1.58
C LEU A 129 -29.46 6.49 -0.81
N SER A 130 -30.36 5.97 0.03
CA SER A 130 -31.01 6.79 1.05
C SER A 130 -29.93 7.38 1.96
N ARG A 131 -30.10 8.64 2.36
CA ARG A 131 -29.15 9.37 3.20
C ARG A 131 -28.71 8.47 4.38
N PRO A 132 -27.41 8.23 4.59
CA PRO A 132 -26.97 7.48 5.75
C PRO A 132 -27.45 8.22 7.01
N ALA A 133 -28.03 7.52 7.96
CA ALA A 133 -28.19 8.06 9.30
C ALA A 133 -26.79 8.48 9.79
N PRO A 134 -26.63 9.63 10.47
CA PRO A 134 -25.34 10.04 11.01
C PRO A 134 -24.79 8.91 11.88
N SER A 135 -23.52 8.55 11.65
CA SER A 135 -22.84 7.53 12.46
C SER A 135 -22.94 7.89 13.94
N PRO A 136 -23.22 6.94 14.84
CA PRO A 136 -23.36 7.22 16.28
C PRO A 136 -22.13 7.88 16.92
N THR A 137 -20.97 7.86 16.28
CA THR A 137 -19.72 8.47 16.74
C THR A 137 -19.64 9.99 16.59
N ALA A 138 -20.63 10.64 15.95
CA ALA A 138 -20.66 12.11 15.82
C ALA A 138 -21.28 12.84 17.04
N LEU A 139 -21.69 12.14 18.09
CA LEU A 139 -22.36 12.73 19.28
C LEU A 139 -21.40 13.13 20.41
N GLY A 140 -20.09 13.18 20.19
CA GLY A 140 -19.07 13.45 21.20
C GLY A 140 -18.30 14.76 21.12
N ALA A 141 -18.63 15.73 20.26
CA ALA A 141 -17.88 16.98 20.15
C ALA A 141 -18.80 18.20 20.28
N ALA A 142 -18.78 18.78 21.49
CA ALA A 142 -18.97 20.19 21.86
C ALA A 142 -20.24 20.89 21.32
N ALA A 143 -21.22 20.99 22.20
CA ALA A 143 -22.18 22.08 22.21
C ALA A 143 -21.46 23.41 22.42
N SER A 144 -21.17 24.14 21.36
CA SER A 144 -20.93 25.60 21.41
C SER A 144 -22.03 26.26 20.59
N ARG A 145 -22.92 26.95 21.30
CA ARG A 145 -24.01 27.73 20.75
C ARG A 145 -23.46 28.93 20.00
N VAL A 146 -23.51 28.88 18.66
CA VAL A 146 -23.59 30.11 17.87
C VAL A 146 -24.96 30.13 17.23
N LYS A 147 -25.82 31.04 17.68
CA LYS A 147 -27.09 31.35 17.03
C LYS A 147 -26.79 32.00 15.67
N THR A 148 -26.90 31.23 14.60
CA THR A 148 -27.07 31.76 13.24
C THR A 148 -28.51 31.50 12.86
N THR A 149 -29.25 32.57 12.61
CA THR A 149 -30.61 32.59 12.08
C THR A 149 -30.63 31.90 10.72
N PHE A 150 -31.12 30.67 10.68
CA PHE A 150 -31.39 29.94 9.44
C PHE A 150 -32.72 30.43 8.86
N ARG A 151 -32.70 30.82 7.60
CA ARG A 151 -33.90 30.95 6.76
C ARG A 151 -34.59 29.59 6.71
N SER A 152 -35.91 29.64 6.73
CA SER A 152 -36.84 28.52 6.79
C SER A 152 -36.54 27.36 5.81
N GLU A 153 -36.69 26.13 6.30
CA GLU A 153 -36.50 24.85 5.60
C GLU A 153 -37.53 24.59 4.46
N GLU A 154 -38.31 25.56 4.03
CA GLU A 154 -39.44 25.36 3.09
C GLU A 154 -39.08 25.56 1.60
N GLU A 155 -37.86 25.86 1.22
CA GLU A 155 -37.48 26.03 -0.21
C GLU A 155 -36.50 24.97 -0.74
N ALA A 156 -36.35 23.83 -0.09
CA ALA A 156 -35.69 22.69 -0.68
C ALA A 156 -36.67 21.92 -1.59
N THR A 157 -37.13 22.53 -2.67
CA THR A 157 -37.62 21.75 -3.82
C THR A 157 -36.47 20.86 -4.27
N SER A 158 -36.60 19.61 -3.89
CA SER A 158 -35.65 18.52 -4.09
C SER A 158 -35.38 18.33 -5.59
N GLN A 159 -34.37 18.98 -6.09
CA GLN A 159 -33.82 18.64 -7.40
C GLN A 159 -33.09 17.33 -7.28
N ALA A 160 -33.53 16.34 -8.05
CA ALA A 160 -32.90 15.03 -8.06
C ALA A 160 -31.43 15.16 -8.46
N PRO A 161 -30.52 14.45 -7.77
CA PRO A 161 -29.12 14.46 -8.17
C PRO A 161 -28.93 13.80 -9.54
N VAL A 162 -27.85 14.17 -10.23
CA VAL A 162 -27.50 13.65 -11.55
C VAL A 162 -26.18 12.91 -11.47
N ALA A 163 -26.16 11.66 -11.95
CA ALA A 163 -24.93 10.94 -12.26
C ALA A 163 -24.51 11.23 -13.70
N VAL A 164 -23.23 11.50 -13.88
CA VAL A 164 -22.64 11.74 -15.18
C VAL A 164 -21.57 10.67 -15.42
N LEU A 165 -21.80 9.81 -16.43
CA LEU A 165 -20.82 8.82 -16.87
C LEU A 165 -20.15 9.34 -18.14
N SER A 166 -18.92 9.82 -18.02
CA SER A 166 -18.12 10.37 -19.12
C SER A 166 -17.13 9.33 -19.65
N ALA A 167 -16.85 9.36 -20.95
CA ALA A 167 -15.86 8.52 -21.59
C ALA A 167 -14.81 9.35 -22.31
N GLY A 168 -13.53 8.91 -22.24
CA GLY A 168 -12.44 9.62 -22.90
C GLY A 168 -11.15 8.81 -22.93
N MET A 169 -10.24 9.19 -23.82
CA MET A 169 -8.89 8.65 -23.84
C MET A 169 -8.05 9.30 -22.76
N VAL A 170 -7.29 8.50 -22.02
CA VAL A 170 -6.33 8.96 -21.01
C VAL A 170 -4.90 8.65 -21.43
N TRP A 171 -3.92 9.28 -20.75
CA TRP A 171 -2.49 9.04 -20.92
C TRP A 171 -1.96 9.30 -22.36
N ASN A 172 -2.60 10.20 -23.09
CA ASN A 172 -2.26 10.48 -24.50
C ASN A 172 -2.23 9.25 -25.41
N ARG A 173 -3.02 8.22 -25.07
CA ARG A 173 -3.13 7.01 -25.90
C ARG A 173 -3.89 7.34 -27.19
N PRO A 174 -3.50 6.70 -28.31
CA PRO A 174 -4.19 6.90 -29.59
C PRO A 174 -5.62 6.35 -29.52
N GLY A 175 -6.54 7.09 -30.08
CA GLY A 175 -7.96 6.75 -30.16
C GLY A 175 -8.83 8.02 -30.17
N SER A 176 -10.12 7.82 -30.36
CA SER A 176 -11.12 8.90 -30.29
C SER A 176 -12.39 8.38 -29.62
N VAL A 177 -13.10 9.28 -28.95
CA VAL A 177 -14.37 8.95 -28.29
C VAL A 177 -15.38 10.03 -28.67
N ALA A 178 -16.54 9.63 -29.17
CA ALA A 178 -17.59 10.56 -29.62
C ALA A 178 -19.00 9.99 -29.41
N HIS A 179 -20.00 10.87 -29.39
CA HIS A 179 -21.40 10.45 -29.50
C HIS A 179 -21.71 9.98 -30.93
N GLU A 180 -22.32 8.82 -31.05
CA GLU A 180 -22.91 8.29 -32.29
C GLU A 180 -24.35 7.86 -32.02
N GLY A 181 -25.29 8.68 -32.43
CA GLY A 181 -26.69 8.50 -32.08
C GLY A 181 -26.91 8.55 -30.56
N ARG A 182 -27.51 7.50 -30.00
CA ARG A 182 -27.76 7.40 -28.54
C ARG A 182 -26.55 6.85 -27.76
N ASN A 183 -25.53 6.36 -28.45
CA ASN A 183 -24.39 5.71 -27.82
C ASN A 183 -23.17 6.62 -27.78
N ILE A 184 -22.17 6.22 -27.01
CA ILE A 184 -20.81 6.74 -27.12
C ILE A 184 -19.97 5.64 -27.77
N VAL A 185 -19.17 6.02 -28.77
CA VAL A 185 -18.30 5.07 -29.51
C VAL A 185 -16.85 5.48 -29.29
N ALA A 186 -16.04 4.57 -28.83
CA ALA A 186 -14.60 4.70 -28.74
C ALA A 186 -13.94 3.89 -29.87
N ARG A 187 -13.11 4.57 -30.67
CA ARG A 187 -12.31 3.97 -31.76
C ARG A 187 -10.87 3.85 -31.27
N LEU A 188 -10.44 2.62 -31.04
CA LEU A 188 -9.13 2.28 -30.51
C LEU A 188 -8.27 1.67 -31.64
N PRO A 189 -6.95 1.60 -31.50
CA PRO A 189 -6.10 0.87 -32.45
C PRO A 189 -6.52 -0.62 -32.53
N GLY A 190 -7.16 -0.97 -33.64
CA GLY A 190 -7.61 -2.36 -33.94
C GLY A 190 -8.91 -2.78 -33.27
N ASP A 191 -9.63 -1.88 -32.55
CA ASP A 191 -10.90 -2.22 -31.89
C ASP A 191 -11.88 -1.03 -31.86
N ILE A 192 -13.17 -1.35 -31.73
CA ILE A 192 -14.24 -0.35 -31.57
C ILE A 192 -15.11 -0.78 -30.38
N ILE A 193 -15.17 0.08 -29.37
CA ILE A 193 -15.99 -0.14 -28.18
C ILE A 193 -17.21 0.77 -28.23
N THR A 194 -18.39 0.17 -28.27
CA THR A 194 -19.66 0.91 -28.14
C THR A 194 -20.12 0.89 -26.69
N ILE A 195 -20.42 2.06 -26.14
CA ILE A 195 -20.92 2.24 -24.77
C ILE A 195 -22.39 2.61 -24.87
N HIS A 196 -23.24 1.78 -24.29
CA HIS A 196 -24.70 1.89 -24.33
C HIS A 196 -25.23 2.40 -23.00
N PRO A 197 -26.05 3.45 -22.97
CA PRO A 197 -26.70 3.92 -21.74
C PRO A 197 -27.87 3.02 -21.36
N ALA A 198 -28.05 2.79 -20.06
CA ALA A 198 -29.18 2.08 -19.47
C ALA A 198 -29.85 2.96 -18.39
N GLY A 199 -31.10 3.28 -18.60
CA GLY A 199 -31.88 4.14 -17.72
C GLY A 199 -32.32 5.45 -18.38
N PRO A 200 -32.99 6.32 -17.61
CA PRO A 200 -33.51 7.58 -18.15
C PRO A 200 -32.40 8.60 -18.32
N LEU A 201 -32.09 8.93 -19.58
CA LEU A 201 -31.19 10.01 -19.91
C LEU A 201 -31.88 11.37 -19.73
N ILE A 202 -31.12 12.34 -19.27
CA ILE A 202 -31.53 13.75 -19.25
C ILE A 202 -30.55 14.59 -20.06
N ALA A 203 -31.04 15.68 -20.63
CA ALA A 203 -30.17 16.72 -21.21
C ALA A 203 -29.64 17.59 -20.06
N ASP A 204 -28.32 17.66 -19.92
CA ASP A 204 -27.67 18.55 -18.95
C ASP A 204 -26.54 19.32 -19.63
N ALA A 205 -26.80 20.60 -19.89
CA ALA A 205 -25.86 21.52 -20.55
C ALA A 205 -24.86 22.17 -19.58
N GLN A 206 -25.00 21.92 -18.27
CA GLN A 206 -24.19 22.54 -17.22
C GLN A 206 -23.07 21.65 -16.68
N VAL A 207 -22.65 20.64 -17.45
CA VAL A 207 -21.54 19.76 -17.10
C VAL A 207 -20.24 20.31 -17.69
N PRO A 208 -19.22 20.60 -16.88
CA PRO A 208 -17.94 21.18 -17.34
C PRO A 208 -17.01 20.08 -17.90
N LEU A 209 -17.50 19.31 -18.85
CA LEU A 209 -16.77 18.25 -19.53
C LEU A 209 -16.68 18.55 -21.03
N THR A 210 -15.51 18.34 -21.60
CA THR A 210 -15.27 18.49 -23.06
C THR A 210 -15.51 17.21 -23.85
N GLY A 211 -15.45 16.05 -23.18
CA GLY A 211 -15.68 14.73 -23.77
C GLY A 211 -17.15 14.30 -23.72
N PRO A 212 -17.52 13.26 -24.46
CA PRO A 212 -18.88 12.72 -24.47
C PRO A 212 -19.24 12.09 -23.11
N TYR A 213 -20.50 12.24 -22.72
CA TYR A 213 -21.02 11.71 -21.47
C TYR A 213 -22.50 11.36 -21.57
N PHE A 214 -22.96 10.53 -20.63
CA PHE A 214 -24.37 10.29 -20.33
C PHE A 214 -24.71 10.96 -19.00
N ALA A 215 -25.84 11.64 -18.94
CA ALA A 215 -26.38 12.20 -17.69
C ALA A 215 -27.67 11.45 -17.32
N PHE A 216 -27.74 10.97 -16.08
CA PHE A 216 -28.86 10.20 -15.55
C PHE A 216 -29.39 10.86 -14.28
N ARG A 217 -30.71 11.00 -14.19
CA ARG A 217 -31.35 11.37 -12.93
C ARG A 217 -31.24 10.23 -11.92
N LEU A 218 -30.72 10.51 -10.72
CA LEU A 218 -30.52 9.54 -9.64
C LEU A 218 -31.74 9.43 -8.71
N ASP A 219 -32.94 9.32 -9.26
CA ASP A 219 -34.16 8.91 -8.54
C ASP A 219 -34.32 7.36 -8.52
N ARG A 220 -33.57 6.67 -9.33
CA ARG A 220 -33.51 5.22 -9.49
C ARG A 220 -32.17 4.77 -10.07
N PRO A 221 -31.85 3.45 -10.03
CA PRO A 221 -30.62 2.95 -10.62
C PRO A 221 -30.51 3.26 -12.12
N ALA A 222 -29.29 3.59 -12.55
CA ALA A 222 -28.93 3.81 -13.95
C ALA A 222 -27.50 3.29 -14.19
N GLY A 223 -27.09 3.14 -15.45
CA GLY A 223 -25.75 2.65 -15.74
C GLY A 223 -25.43 2.60 -17.21
N ILE A 224 -24.36 1.88 -17.52
CA ILE A 224 -23.92 1.63 -18.90
C ILE A 224 -23.49 0.17 -19.08
N SER A 225 -23.45 -0.27 -20.33
CA SER A 225 -22.76 -1.48 -20.75
C SER A 225 -21.91 -1.21 -21.99
N THR A 226 -20.77 -1.88 -22.08
CA THR A 226 -19.98 -1.90 -23.33
C THR A 226 -20.37 -3.10 -24.19
N GLY A 227 -20.00 -3.04 -25.49
CA GLY A 227 -20.27 -4.10 -26.46
C GLY A 227 -21.76 -4.29 -26.71
N GLN A 228 -22.41 -5.12 -25.95
CA GLN A 228 -23.85 -5.39 -26.08
C GLN A 228 -24.68 -4.39 -25.25
N ALA A 229 -25.73 -3.84 -25.84
CA ALA A 229 -26.71 -3.02 -25.12
C ALA A 229 -27.51 -3.86 -24.10
N ARG A 230 -27.59 -3.40 -22.86
CA ARG A 230 -28.29 -4.06 -21.75
C ARG A 230 -29.21 -3.09 -21.03
N SER A 231 -30.34 -3.60 -20.56
CA SER A 231 -31.25 -2.87 -19.68
C SER A 231 -30.66 -2.73 -18.27
N VAL A 232 -31.20 -1.82 -17.46
CA VAL A 232 -30.83 -1.66 -16.04
C VAL A 232 -31.03 -2.96 -15.26
N ALA A 233 -32.10 -3.71 -15.56
CA ALA A 233 -32.38 -4.99 -14.89
C ALA A 233 -31.31 -6.05 -15.20
N GLU A 234 -30.87 -6.15 -16.47
CA GLU A 234 -29.78 -7.07 -16.88
C GLU A 234 -28.46 -6.68 -16.24
N ILE A 235 -28.10 -5.38 -16.23
CA ILE A 235 -26.90 -4.86 -15.56
C ILE A 235 -26.95 -5.20 -14.06
N THR A 236 -28.08 -4.94 -13.40
CA THR A 236 -28.27 -5.27 -11.98
C THR A 236 -28.05 -6.75 -11.72
N ALA A 237 -28.64 -7.63 -12.53
CA ALA A 237 -28.48 -9.08 -12.38
C ALA A 237 -27.02 -9.54 -12.58
N ILE A 238 -26.25 -8.89 -13.46
CA ILE A 238 -24.82 -9.17 -13.68
C ILE A 238 -24.02 -8.76 -12.45
N VAL A 239 -24.23 -7.54 -11.97
CA VAL A 239 -23.56 -7.00 -10.78
C VAL A 239 -23.88 -7.82 -9.53
N ASP A 240 -25.13 -8.21 -9.34
CA ASP A 240 -25.55 -9.06 -8.21
C ASP A 240 -24.86 -10.42 -8.20
N ARG A 241 -24.70 -11.04 -9.38
CA ARG A 241 -23.94 -12.30 -9.51
C ARG A 241 -22.46 -12.10 -9.19
N ALA A 242 -21.83 -11.02 -9.68
CA ALA A 242 -20.43 -10.73 -9.40
C ALA A 242 -20.19 -10.47 -7.90
N ARG A 243 -21.07 -9.68 -7.27
CA ARG A 243 -21.07 -9.43 -5.82
C ARG A 243 -21.22 -10.72 -5.03
N ALA A 244 -22.20 -11.55 -5.39
CA ALA A 244 -22.42 -12.85 -4.74
C ALA A 244 -21.21 -13.78 -4.91
N GLY A 245 -20.58 -13.79 -6.07
CA GLY A 245 -19.36 -14.55 -6.33
C GLY A 245 -18.18 -14.09 -5.46
N PHE A 246 -17.99 -12.78 -5.32
CA PHE A 246 -16.96 -12.23 -4.41
C PHE A 246 -17.25 -12.62 -2.95
N ALA A 247 -18.49 -12.41 -2.48
CA ALA A 247 -18.89 -12.76 -1.13
C ALA A 247 -18.77 -14.27 -0.85
N ALA A 248 -19.10 -15.12 -1.80
CA ALA A 248 -18.95 -16.58 -1.67
C ALA A 248 -17.47 -16.99 -1.48
N ARG A 249 -16.55 -16.38 -2.24
CA ARG A 249 -15.09 -16.61 -2.04
C ARG A 249 -14.63 -16.14 -0.66
N ALA A 250 -15.11 -14.97 -0.23
CA ALA A 250 -14.78 -14.43 1.10
C ALA A 250 -15.24 -15.34 2.24
N THR A 251 -16.41 -15.99 2.09
CA THR A 251 -16.97 -16.83 3.16
C THR A 251 -16.54 -18.30 3.11
N ALA A 252 -16.03 -18.79 1.98
CA ALA A 252 -15.73 -20.21 1.75
C ALA A 252 -14.73 -20.82 2.74
N ALA A 253 -13.83 -20.00 3.34
CA ALA A 253 -12.85 -20.43 4.33
C ALA A 253 -13.05 -19.70 5.69
N GLY A 254 -14.29 -19.32 6.02
CA GLY A 254 -14.61 -18.61 7.26
C GLY A 254 -13.80 -17.31 7.39
N THR A 255 -13.34 -17.01 8.61
CA THR A 255 -12.57 -15.77 8.89
C THR A 255 -11.31 -15.63 8.03
N ALA A 256 -10.61 -16.72 7.74
CA ALA A 256 -9.43 -16.65 6.86
C ALA A 256 -9.80 -16.24 5.42
N GLY A 257 -10.96 -16.64 4.93
CA GLY A 257 -11.51 -16.20 3.65
C GLY A 257 -11.84 -14.71 3.65
N GLU A 258 -12.48 -14.23 4.72
CA GLU A 258 -12.81 -12.80 4.90
C GLU A 258 -11.53 -11.94 4.93
N VAL A 259 -10.49 -12.37 5.64
CA VAL A 259 -9.20 -11.68 5.68
C VAL A 259 -8.55 -11.64 4.29
N ARG A 260 -8.56 -12.74 3.53
CA ARG A 260 -8.00 -12.75 2.16
C ARG A 260 -8.76 -11.81 1.24
N ALA A 261 -10.09 -11.77 1.32
CA ALA A 261 -10.90 -10.83 0.56
C ALA A 261 -10.64 -9.37 0.95
N ALA A 262 -10.35 -9.11 2.22
CA ALA A 262 -9.94 -7.79 2.68
C ALA A 262 -8.57 -7.39 2.09
N ILE A 263 -7.57 -8.29 2.12
CA ILE A 263 -6.25 -8.05 1.51
C ILE A 263 -6.38 -7.85 -0.01
N GLU A 264 -7.20 -8.69 -0.70
CA GLU A 264 -7.50 -8.51 -2.12
C GLU A 264 -8.10 -7.14 -2.41
N THR A 265 -9.05 -6.70 -1.59
CA THR A 265 -9.70 -5.39 -1.70
C THR A 265 -8.70 -4.24 -1.56
N VAL A 266 -7.85 -4.28 -0.53
CA VAL A 266 -6.86 -3.24 -0.27
C VAL A 266 -5.89 -3.12 -1.44
N LEU A 267 -5.25 -4.23 -1.83
CA LEU A 267 -4.29 -4.23 -2.94
C LEU A 267 -4.95 -3.93 -4.29
N GLY A 268 -6.20 -4.36 -4.49
CA GLY A 268 -6.98 -4.02 -5.69
C GLY A 268 -7.16 -2.51 -5.85
N TRP A 269 -7.51 -1.82 -4.76
CA TRP A 269 -7.64 -0.36 -4.77
C TRP A 269 -6.32 0.38 -4.86
N ASP A 270 -5.24 -0.11 -4.25
CA ASP A 270 -3.93 0.55 -4.27
C ASP A 270 -3.20 0.34 -5.59
N SER A 271 -3.46 -0.76 -6.30
CA SER A 271 -2.83 -1.01 -7.60
C SER A 271 -3.21 0.05 -8.64
N ILE A 272 -2.22 0.37 -9.49
CA ILE A 272 -2.37 1.33 -10.59
C ILE A 272 -1.69 0.80 -11.86
N TYR A 273 -2.07 1.37 -12.99
CA TYR A 273 -1.32 1.26 -14.22
C TYR A 273 -0.46 2.52 -14.42
N ASP A 274 0.85 2.32 -14.52
CA ASP A 274 1.80 3.35 -14.94
C ASP A 274 1.92 3.37 -16.47
N PRO A 275 1.36 4.38 -17.15
CA PRO A 275 1.37 4.43 -18.61
C PRO A 275 2.74 4.74 -19.22
N VAL A 276 3.66 5.33 -18.44
CA VAL A 276 5.01 5.67 -18.89
C VAL A 276 5.89 4.43 -18.85
N GLY A 277 5.86 3.70 -17.75
CA GLY A 277 6.59 2.44 -17.59
C GLY A 277 5.94 1.25 -18.28
N GLY A 278 4.67 1.37 -18.73
CA GLY A 278 3.89 0.26 -19.29
C GLY A 278 3.78 -0.90 -18.29
N ARG A 279 3.37 -0.60 -17.05
CA ARG A 279 3.42 -1.55 -15.94
C ARG A 279 2.28 -1.38 -14.95
N VAL A 280 1.89 -2.50 -14.33
CA VAL A 280 1.00 -2.54 -13.18
C VAL A 280 1.84 -2.77 -11.93
N LEU A 281 1.55 -2.02 -10.87
CA LEU A 281 2.20 -2.12 -9.56
C LEU A 281 1.25 -1.59 -8.48
N SER A 282 1.55 -1.89 -7.21
CA SER A 282 0.77 -1.41 -6.07
C SER A 282 1.56 -0.36 -5.29
N PRO A 283 1.29 0.94 -5.48
CA PRO A 283 1.74 1.99 -4.57
C PRO A 283 1.23 1.76 -3.16
N VAL A 284 1.80 2.47 -2.20
CA VAL A 284 1.47 2.27 -0.78
C VAL A 284 0.04 2.63 -0.42
N SER A 285 -0.54 3.66 -1.04
CA SER A 285 -1.96 4.00 -0.96
C SER A 285 -2.35 5.06 -2.01
N ARG A 286 -3.65 5.18 -2.31
CA ARG A 286 -4.18 6.26 -3.17
C ARG A 286 -4.06 7.64 -2.53
N ILE A 287 -4.06 7.74 -1.20
CA ILE A 287 -3.88 9.01 -0.47
C ILE A 287 -2.47 9.54 -0.70
N TRP A 288 -1.47 8.69 -0.55
CA TRP A 288 -0.08 9.05 -0.83
C TRP A 288 0.13 9.45 -2.28
N ASN A 289 -0.45 8.72 -3.23
CA ASN A 289 -0.40 9.10 -4.65
C ASN A 289 -0.90 10.51 -4.89
N GLN A 290 -2.01 10.88 -4.25
CA GLN A 290 -2.56 12.24 -4.36
C GLN A 290 -1.65 13.29 -3.73
N ASN A 291 -1.13 13.01 -2.53
CA ASN A 291 -0.28 13.94 -1.79
C ASN A 291 1.06 14.20 -2.51
N TRP A 292 1.57 13.20 -3.23
CA TRP A 292 2.83 13.29 -3.97
C TRP A 292 2.68 13.73 -5.44
N GLY A 293 1.45 13.99 -5.89
CA GLY A 293 1.16 14.40 -7.26
C GLY A 293 1.36 13.31 -8.31
N GLY A 294 1.26 12.07 -7.91
CA GLY A 294 1.41 10.85 -8.71
C GLY A 294 1.68 9.65 -7.81
N TYR A 295 1.90 8.46 -8.38
CA TYR A 295 2.17 7.29 -7.54
C TYR A 295 3.53 7.39 -6.85
N VAL A 296 3.64 6.75 -5.68
CA VAL A 296 4.88 6.51 -4.96
C VAL A 296 4.93 5.07 -4.47
N VAL A 297 6.08 4.45 -4.63
CA VAL A 297 6.42 3.14 -4.06
C VAL A 297 7.59 3.31 -3.11
N PHE A 298 7.51 2.65 -1.96
CA PHE A 298 8.61 2.53 -1.02
C PHE A 298 9.18 1.12 -1.10
N ASP A 299 10.44 0.96 -0.78
CA ASP A 299 11.21 -0.28 -0.95
C ASP A 299 10.54 -1.46 -0.22
N TRP A 300 10.64 -1.53 1.12
CA TRP A 300 10.15 -2.68 1.89
C TRP A 300 8.63 -2.83 1.86
N ASP A 301 7.90 -1.70 1.73
CA ASP A 301 6.44 -1.68 1.59
C ASP A 301 5.97 -2.47 0.37
N THR A 302 6.64 -2.24 -0.77
CA THR A 302 6.29 -2.89 -2.03
C THR A 302 6.63 -4.39 -2.00
N PHE A 303 7.70 -4.79 -1.29
CA PHE A 303 7.96 -6.21 -1.03
C PHE A 303 6.89 -6.84 -0.12
N PHE A 304 6.36 -6.10 0.85
CA PHE A 304 5.23 -6.58 1.65
C PHE A 304 3.95 -6.68 0.82
N ALA A 305 3.69 -5.73 -0.08
CA ALA A 305 2.60 -5.84 -1.05
C ALA A 305 2.73 -7.11 -1.91
N ALA A 306 3.94 -7.42 -2.40
CA ALA A 306 4.23 -8.66 -3.13
C ALA A 306 3.91 -9.91 -2.30
N THR A 307 4.32 -9.90 -1.03
CA THR A 307 4.04 -11.00 -0.09
C THR A 307 2.54 -11.21 0.10
N MET A 308 1.79 -10.14 0.33
CA MET A 308 0.33 -10.20 0.52
C MET A 308 -0.41 -10.58 -0.76
N ALA A 309 -0.02 -10.03 -1.90
CA ALA A 309 -0.59 -10.37 -3.21
C ALA A 309 -0.45 -11.86 -3.53
N SER A 310 0.59 -12.52 -3.01
CA SER A 310 0.82 -13.96 -3.21
C SER A 310 -0.31 -14.86 -2.72
N LEU A 311 -1.20 -14.35 -1.88
CA LEU A 311 -2.38 -15.09 -1.40
C LEU A 311 -3.45 -15.30 -2.49
N GLY A 312 -3.54 -14.42 -3.49
CA GLY A 312 -4.61 -14.47 -4.47
C GLY A 312 -4.21 -14.09 -5.90
N SER A 313 -3.08 -13.39 -6.10
CA SER A 313 -2.60 -12.98 -7.42
C SER A 313 -1.09 -13.18 -7.55
N ARG A 314 -0.68 -14.30 -8.17
CA ARG A 314 0.72 -14.57 -8.47
C ARG A 314 1.35 -13.46 -9.34
N ASP A 315 0.63 -13.03 -10.36
CA ASP A 315 1.14 -12.04 -11.30
C ASP A 315 1.37 -10.67 -10.62
N LEU A 316 0.46 -10.24 -9.76
CA LEU A 316 0.63 -8.99 -9.00
C LEU A 316 1.76 -9.11 -7.96
N ALA A 317 1.93 -10.29 -7.34
CA ALA A 317 3.05 -10.54 -6.44
C ALA A 317 4.40 -10.38 -7.16
N TYR A 318 4.52 -10.95 -8.36
CA TYR A 318 5.73 -10.80 -9.17
C TYR A 318 5.93 -9.37 -9.66
N ALA A 319 4.86 -8.70 -10.09
CA ALA A 319 4.92 -7.31 -10.51
C ALA A 319 5.46 -6.41 -9.40
N ASN A 320 4.91 -6.48 -8.19
CA ASN A 320 5.37 -5.67 -7.07
C ASN A 320 6.85 -5.95 -6.73
N ALA A 321 7.23 -7.24 -6.61
CA ALA A 321 8.60 -7.60 -6.27
C ALA A 321 9.64 -7.18 -7.32
N LEU A 322 9.30 -7.29 -8.62
CA LEU A 322 10.23 -6.96 -9.68
C LEU A 322 10.24 -5.47 -10.02
N GLU A 323 9.09 -4.77 -9.92
CA GLU A 323 9.06 -3.33 -10.22
C GLU A 323 9.80 -2.50 -9.17
N VAL A 324 9.75 -2.86 -7.88
CA VAL A 324 10.58 -2.18 -6.89
C VAL A 324 12.08 -2.45 -7.11
N LEU A 325 12.46 -3.66 -7.53
CA LEU A 325 13.85 -3.96 -7.93
C LEU A 325 14.27 -3.22 -9.20
N ASN A 326 13.34 -2.92 -10.11
CA ASN A 326 13.60 -2.14 -11.32
C ASN A 326 13.92 -0.68 -11.00
N GLU A 327 13.52 -0.18 -9.82
CA GLU A 327 13.88 1.15 -9.35
C GLU A 327 15.31 1.25 -8.83
N ALA A 328 16.05 0.14 -8.74
CA ALA A 328 17.44 0.15 -8.26
C ALA A 328 18.28 1.23 -8.94
N THR A 329 19.06 1.93 -8.14
CA THR A 329 19.94 3.01 -8.61
C THR A 329 21.18 2.45 -9.36
N PRO A 330 21.88 3.25 -10.17
CA PRO A 330 23.16 2.83 -10.76
C PRO A 330 24.21 2.42 -9.71
N ALA A 331 24.12 2.97 -8.48
CA ALA A 331 24.99 2.57 -7.36
C ALA A 331 24.65 1.16 -6.83
N GLY A 332 23.54 0.57 -7.25
CA GLY A 332 23.17 -0.82 -6.99
C GLY A 332 22.23 -1.03 -5.81
N PHE A 333 21.71 -0.02 -5.16
CA PHE A 333 20.73 -0.14 -4.10
C PHE A 333 19.30 0.15 -4.59
N VAL A 334 18.30 -0.46 -3.96
CA VAL A 334 16.89 -0.11 -4.10
C VAL A 334 16.66 1.16 -3.29
N PRO A 335 16.13 2.25 -3.90
CA PRO A 335 15.95 3.52 -3.20
C PRO A 335 14.83 3.42 -2.17
N ASN A 336 14.92 4.20 -1.09
CA ASN A 336 13.86 4.32 -0.08
C ASN A 336 12.50 4.52 -0.77
N PHE A 337 12.39 5.48 -1.68
CA PHE A 337 11.21 5.65 -2.50
C PHE A 337 11.54 5.85 -3.99
N ALA A 338 10.57 5.50 -4.84
CA ALA A 338 10.51 5.92 -6.24
C ALA A 338 9.07 6.37 -6.57
N ARG A 339 8.94 7.41 -7.41
CA ARG A 339 7.63 7.96 -7.76
C ARG A 339 7.49 8.25 -9.26
N SER A 340 6.27 8.54 -9.66
CA SER A 340 5.97 8.99 -11.01
C SER A 340 6.89 10.14 -11.44
N GLY A 341 7.24 10.17 -12.73
CA GLY A 341 8.18 11.17 -13.26
C GLY A 341 9.65 10.85 -13.05
N GLY A 342 9.99 9.65 -12.56
CA GLY A 342 11.37 9.17 -12.43
C GLY A 342 12.13 9.70 -11.20
N TRP A 343 11.44 10.36 -10.28
CA TRP A 343 12.04 10.81 -9.02
C TRP A 343 12.19 9.65 -8.05
N LYS A 344 13.33 9.62 -7.34
CA LYS A 344 13.61 8.62 -6.29
C LYS A 344 14.59 9.17 -5.26
N SER A 345 14.70 8.54 -4.10
CA SER A 345 15.75 8.84 -3.14
C SER A 345 17.10 8.36 -3.70
N TRP A 346 18.08 9.23 -3.67
CA TRP A 346 19.46 8.94 -4.13
C TRP A 346 20.43 8.83 -2.96
N ASP A 347 19.97 9.16 -1.77
CA ASP A 347 20.76 9.28 -0.56
C ASP A 347 20.73 8.02 0.30
N GLY A 348 19.69 7.19 0.17
CA GLY A 348 19.49 6.01 1.00
C GLY A 348 18.50 5.00 0.45
N SER A 349 18.55 3.81 1.06
CA SER A 349 17.67 2.67 0.80
C SER A 349 16.60 2.56 1.91
N GLU A 350 16.03 1.37 2.07
CA GLU A 350 15.20 0.95 3.20
C GLU A 350 15.58 -0.47 3.66
N PRO A 351 14.96 -1.01 4.73
CA PRO A 351 15.33 -2.31 5.28
C PRO A 351 15.39 -3.44 4.24
N PRO A 352 16.50 -4.21 4.15
CA PRO A 352 16.72 -5.20 3.10
C PRO A 352 15.88 -6.46 3.31
N VAL A 353 14.65 -6.46 2.80
CA VAL A 353 13.71 -7.60 2.84
C VAL A 353 13.53 -8.30 1.48
N GLY A 354 14.19 -7.80 0.44
CA GLY A 354 13.97 -8.23 -0.94
C GLY A 354 14.30 -9.68 -1.19
N ALA A 355 15.47 -10.18 -0.78
CA ALA A 355 15.86 -11.57 -1.03
C ALA A 355 14.98 -12.56 -0.25
N VAL A 356 14.58 -12.21 0.97
CA VAL A 356 13.66 -13.03 1.78
C VAL A 356 12.30 -13.14 1.09
N THR A 357 11.78 -12.03 0.56
CA THR A 357 10.51 -11.97 -0.19
C THR A 357 10.58 -12.80 -1.48
N ILE A 358 11.59 -12.60 -2.30
CA ILE A 358 11.77 -13.35 -3.57
C ILE A 358 11.89 -14.85 -3.31
N LEU A 359 12.67 -15.25 -2.31
CA LEU A 359 12.77 -16.67 -1.92
C LEU A 359 11.43 -17.22 -1.43
N GLY A 360 10.66 -16.42 -0.69
CA GLY A 360 9.30 -16.76 -0.24
C GLY A 360 8.34 -17.00 -1.40
N LEU A 361 8.33 -16.11 -2.39
CA LEU A 361 7.52 -16.23 -3.61
C LEU A 361 7.94 -17.46 -4.43
N TYR A 362 9.24 -17.70 -4.57
CA TYR A 362 9.75 -18.91 -5.25
C TYR A 362 9.30 -20.19 -4.55
N ARG A 363 9.41 -20.26 -3.23
CA ARG A 363 8.95 -21.44 -2.46
C ARG A 363 7.45 -21.68 -2.58
N ARG A 364 6.68 -20.62 -2.82
CA ARG A 364 5.23 -20.71 -2.98
C ARG A 364 4.80 -21.16 -4.37
N PHE A 365 5.47 -20.65 -5.41
CA PHE A 365 5.04 -20.81 -6.80
C PHE A 365 5.98 -21.66 -7.66
N HIS A 366 7.22 -21.88 -7.22
CA HIS A 366 8.27 -22.66 -7.88
C HIS A 366 8.69 -22.15 -9.27
N ASP A 367 8.43 -20.88 -9.58
CA ASP A 367 8.80 -20.25 -10.84
C ASP A 367 10.26 -19.80 -10.80
N ARG A 368 11.16 -20.65 -11.31
CA ARG A 368 12.63 -20.43 -11.28
C ARG A 368 13.08 -19.17 -12.01
N TRP A 369 12.33 -18.74 -13.04
CA TRP A 369 12.64 -17.51 -13.77
C TRP A 369 12.64 -16.27 -12.85
N LEU A 370 11.79 -16.23 -11.81
CA LEU A 370 11.76 -15.14 -10.84
C LEU A 370 13.12 -14.97 -10.14
N LEU A 371 13.76 -16.09 -9.78
CA LEU A 371 15.10 -16.06 -9.18
C LEU A 371 16.14 -15.56 -10.20
N VAL A 372 16.05 -15.99 -11.46
CA VAL A 372 16.97 -15.56 -12.52
C VAL A 372 16.88 -14.05 -12.72
N ASP A 373 15.66 -13.51 -12.80
CA ASP A 373 15.43 -12.10 -13.06
C ASP A 373 15.82 -11.18 -11.90
N SER A 374 15.75 -11.66 -10.68
CA SER A 374 15.98 -10.84 -9.47
C SER A 374 17.41 -10.92 -8.93
N TYR A 375 18.10 -12.05 -9.12
CA TYR A 375 19.31 -12.39 -8.38
C TYR A 375 20.44 -11.36 -8.49
N ASP A 376 20.80 -10.96 -9.69
CA ASP A 376 21.96 -10.07 -9.89
C ASP A 376 21.69 -8.65 -9.32
N ARG A 377 20.42 -8.19 -9.32
CA ARG A 377 20.02 -6.92 -8.69
C ARG A 377 20.07 -7.01 -7.17
N LEU A 378 19.52 -8.09 -6.60
CA LEU A 378 19.60 -8.36 -5.17
C LEU A 378 21.05 -8.49 -4.69
N MET A 379 21.92 -9.16 -5.45
CA MET A 379 23.35 -9.27 -5.13
C MET A 379 24.05 -7.90 -5.12
N ARG A 380 23.75 -7.01 -6.07
CA ARG A 380 24.29 -5.64 -6.09
C ARG A 380 23.82 -4.87 -4.87
N TRP A 381 22.53 -4.95 -4.53
CA TRP A 381 21.97 -4.28 -3.37
C TRP A 381 22.54 -4.82 -2.05
N ASN A 382 22.67 -6.15 -1.92
CA ASN A 382 23.31 -6.77 -0.76
C ASN A 382 24.78 -6.34 -0.59
N ARG A 383 25.55 -6.17 -1.71
CA ARG A 383 26.92 -5.67 -1.68
C ARG A 383 27.02 -4.19 -1.33
N TRP A 384 26.02 -3.40 -1.69
CA TRP A 384 25.98 -1.97 -1.41
C TRP A 384 25.96 -1.66 0.10
N TRP A 385 25.22 -2.42 0.89
CA TRP A 385 25.10 -2.22 2.34
C TRP A 385 26.44 -2.19 3.06
N PRO A 386 27.29 -3.21 3.02
CA PRO A 386 28.57 -3.18 3.72
C PRO A 386 29.56 -2.15 3.15
N ALA A 387 29.43 -1.81 1.88
CA ALA A 387 30.29 -0.80 1.24
C ALA A 387 29.94 0.64 1.66
N ASN A 388 28.66 0.90 2.00
CA ASN A 388 28.17 2.25 2.23
C ASN A 388 27.61 2.47 3.66
N ARG A 389 27.24 1.45 4.39
CA ARG A 389 26.54 1.52 5.67
C ARG A 389 27.22 0.71 6.78
N SER A 390 28.53 0.48 6.71
CA SER A 390 29.21 -0.26 7.79
C SER A 390 30.19 0.59 8.58
N VAL A 391 30.22 0.36 9.89
CA VAL A 391 31.23 0.85 10.83
C VAL A 391 31.79 -0.36 11.59
N GLY A 392 33.02 -0.77 11.29
CA GLY A 392 33.53 -2.04 11.80
C GLY A 392 32.65 -3.22 11.40
N ASP A 393 32.31 -4.09 12.34
CA ASP A 393 31.42 -5.24 12.13
C ASP A 393 29.92 -4.88 12.35
N TYR A 394 29.57 -3.60 12.36
CA TYR A 394 28.19 -3.13 12.47
C TYR A 394 27.67 -2.56 11.16
N LEU A 395 26.37 -2.68 10.93
CA LEU A 395 25.62 -1.88 9.98
C LEU A 395 24.90 -0.74 10.72
N VAL A 396 24.82 0.39 10.05
CA VAL A 396 24.23 1.63 10.55
C VAL A 396 23.40 2.28 9.44
N TRP A 397 22.38 3.03 9.81
CA TRP A 397 21.60 3.83 8.85
C TRP A 397 22.39 5.05 8.39
N GLY A 398 22.04 5.60 7.25
CA GLY A 398 22.75 6.77 6.70
C GLY A 398 21.91 7.55 5.69
N SER A 399 22.49 8.68 5.27
CA SER A 399 21.95 9.50 4.17
C SER A 399 23.11 10.19 3.46
N ASP A 400 23.26 9.90 2.16
CA ASP A 400 24.38 10.34 1.36
C ASP A 400 24.05 11.63 0.58
N ALA A 401 24.54 12.78 1.01
CA ALA A 401 24.36 14.02 0.27
C ALA A 401 25.03 13.97 -1.12
N GLY A 402 24.41 14.59 -2.12
CA GLY A 402 25.02 14.84 -3.43
C GLY A 402 25.20 13.63 -4.34
N LYS A 403 24.48 12.53 -4.13
CA LYS A 403 24.59 11.30 -4.92
C LYS A 403 23.69 11.23 -6.16
N GLY A 404 22.78 12.17 -6.35
CA GLY A 404 21.85 12.17 -7.49
C GLY A 404 21.22 13.54 -7.72
N PRO A 405 20.21 13.61 -8.58
CA PRO A 405 19.43 14.82 -8.76
C PRO A 405 18.87 15.31 -7.42
N ILE A 406 19.12 16.58 -7.11
CA ILE A 406 18.62 17.19 -5.88
C ILE A 406 17.12 17.42 -6.04
N ASN A 407 16.33 16.82 -5.15
CA ASN A 407 14.97 17.26 -4.93
C ASN A 407 15.02 18.51 -4.03
N PRO A 408 14.71 19.71 -4.54
CA PRO A 408 14.84 20.94 -3.75
C PRO A 408 13.88 20.99 -2.55
N ASP A 409 12.86 20.15 -2.55
CA ASP A 409 11.86 20.06 -1.46
C ASP A 409 12.28 19.05 -0.37
N ASP A 410 13.31 18.24 -0.61
CA ASP A 410 13.81 17.26 0.36
C ASP A 410 15.00 17.80 1.15
N LEU A 411 14.67 18.44 2.26
CA LEU A 411 15.66 19.02 3.19
C LEU A 411 16.29 17.98 4.12
N SER A 412 15.89 16.73 4.04
CA SER A 412 16.39 15.66 4.92
C SER A 412 17.67 14.99 4.43
N VAL A 413 17.96 15.11 3.13
CA VAL A 413 19.15 14.50 2.50
C VAL A 413 20.45 14.96 3.16
N GLY A 414 21.30 14.01 3.54
CA GLY A 414 22.56 14.26 4.23
C GLY A 414 22.40 14.69 5.70
N THR A 415 21.27 14.38 6.31
CA THR A 415 20.97 14.68 7.72
C THR A 415 20.65 13.42 8.52
N LEU A 416 20.61 13.54 9.86
CA LEU A 416 20.14 12.47 10.74
C LEU A 416 18.71 12.06 10.39
N GLN A 417 17.84 13.00 9.97
CA GLN A 417 16.47 12.68 9.59
C GLN A 417 16.43 11.83 8.32
N GLY A 418 17.29 12.09 7.34
CA GLY A 418 17.43 11.23 6.16
C GLY A 418 17.89 9.81 6.53
N ALA A 419 18.80 9.68 7.51
CA ALA A 419 19.20 8.36 8.03
C ALA A 419 18.07 7.66 8.80
N LYS A 420 17.18 8.40 9.47
CA LYS A 420 15.96 7.84 10.07
C LYS A 420 15.00 7.37 8.99
N TYR A 421 14.83 8.10 7.89
CA TYR A 421 14.01 7.66 6.77
C TYR A 421 14.55 6.37 6.12
N GLU A 422 15.88 6.21 5.99
CA GLU A 422 16.46 4.95 5.51
C GLU A 422 16.09 3.75 6.40
N SER A 423 15.81 3.98 7.69
CA SER A 423 15.37 2.91 8.58
C SER A 423 13.90 2.49 8.39
N GLY A 424 13.11 3.30 7.69
CA GLY A 424 11.65 3.17 7.61
C GLY A 424 10.92 3.46 8.93
N LEU A 425 11.63 3.94 9.98
CA LEU A 425 11.10 4.20 11.32
C LEU A 425 11.25 5.68 11.69
N ASP A 426 10.70 6.57 10.89
CA ASP A 426 10.94 8.00 10.72
C ASP A 426 11.13 8.84 12.00
N ASN A 427 10.32 8.59 13.03
CA ASN A 427 10.39 9.29 14.29
C ASN A 427 10.57 8.35 15.50
N SER A 428 11.06 7.13 15.26
CA SER A 428 11.23 6.12 16.32
C SER A 428 12.12 6.64 17.46
N PRO A 429 11.72 6.43 18.72
CA PRO A 429 12.55 6.77 19.88
C PRO A 429 13.88 6.01 19.90
N MET A 430 13.97 4.88 19.19
CA MET A 430 15.22 4.13 19.05
C MET A 430 16.40 4.97 18.56
N TYR A 431 16.10 6.08 17.86
CA TYR A 431 17.08 6.98 17.26
C TYR A 431 17.16 8.36 17.95
N ASP A 432 16.43 8.54 19.05
CA ASP A 432 16.52 9.77 19.84
C ASP A 432 17.93 9.91 20.44
N GLY A 433 18.54 11.07 20.22
CA GLY A 433 19.92 11.33 20.68
C GLY A 433 21.04 10.58 19.91
N ALA A 434 20.72 9.84 18.85
CA ALA A 434 21.73 9.21 17.99
C ALA A 434 22.66 10.28 17.38
N GLY A 435 23.95 10.01 17.33
CA GLY A 435 24.90 10.87 16.63
C GLY A 435 24.80 10.69 15.12
N PHE A 436 25.25 11.70 14.38
CA PHE A 436 25.38 11.66 12.92
C PHE A 436 26.67 12.36 12.51
N ASP A 437 27.49 11.72 11.68
CA ASP A 437 28.79 12.24 11.26
C ASP A 437 28.76 13.05 9.96
N GLY A 438 27.57 13.37 9.46
CA GLY A 438 27.33 14.00 8.16
C GLY A 438 26.99 13.01 7.05
N ARG A 439 27.01 11.70 7.36
CA ARG A 439 26.66 10.63 6.43
C ARG A 439 26.03 9.42 7.11
N LEU A 440 26.55 8.99 8.24
CA LEU A 440 26.16 7.78 8.94
C LEU A 440 25.63 8.09 10.35
N MET A 441 24.54 7.44 10.72
CA MET A 441 24.05 7.42 12.09
C MET A 441 25.03 6.63 12.95
N GLN A 442 25.49 7.20 14.04
CA GLN A 442 26.48 6.61 14.94
C GLN A 442 25.84 5.64 15.94
N LEU A 443 25.03 4.70 15.41
CA LEU A 443 24.29 3.71 16.19
C LEU A 443 24.36 2.37 15.49
N ALA A 444 24.95 1.34 16.13
CA ALA A 444 24.83 -0.03 15.66
C ALA A 444 23.39 -0.50 15.84
N ASP A 445 22.72 -0.84 14.72
CA ASP A 445 21.29 -1.15 14.72
C ASP A 445 21.04 -2.66 14.68
N VAL A 446 20.35 -3.18 15.70
CA VAL A 446 19.99 -4.61 15.84
C VAL A 446 19.08 -5.05 14.70
N GLY A 447 18.11 -4.21 14.34
CA GLY A 447 17.12 -4.50 13.28
C GLY A 447 17.79 -4.66 11.92
N LEU A 448 18.58 -3.65 11.52
CA LEU A 448 19.30 -3.67 10.24
C LEU A 448 20.27 -4.85 10.13
N LEU A 449 21.09 -5.08 11.17
CA LEU A 449 22.01 -6.22 11.20
C LEU A 449 21.26 -7.55 10.99
N SER A 450 20.14 -7.71 11.66
CA SER A 450 19.34 -8.94 11.61
C SER A 450 18.71 -9.16 10.24
N LEU A 451 18.12 -8.13 9.65
CA LEU A 451 17.51 -8.19 8.32
C LEU A 451 18.56 -8.44 7.24
N TYR A 452 19.71 -7.78 7.33
CA TYR A 452 20.81 -7.99 6.39
C TYR A 452 21.39 -9.41 6.45
N ILE A 453 21.53 -9.98 7.66
CA ILE A 453 21.97 -11.37 7.83
C ILE A 453 20.95 -12.32 7.18
N ALA A 454 19.65 -12.10 7.42
CA ALA A 454 18.59 -12.89 6.81
C ALA A 454 18.57 -12.77 5.28
N ASP A 455 18.83 -11.56 4.74
CA ASP A 455 18.97 -11.31 3.30
C ASP A 455 20.16 -12.09 2.70
N CYS A 456 21.33 -12.07 3.36
CA CYS A 456 22.48 -12.86 2.95
C CYS A 456 22.17 -14.37 2.92
N ASP A 457 21.48 -14.88 3.94
CA ASP A 457 21.11 -16.30 4.01
C ASP A 457 20.09 -16.66 2.92
N ALA A 458 19.12 -15.79 2.65
CA ALA A 458 18.16 -15.97 1.57
C ALA A 458 18.85 -15.99 0.20
N LEU A 459 19.74 -15.03 -0.08
CA LEU A 459 20.52 -14.99 -1.32
C LEU A 459 21.42 -16.21 -1.50
N ALA A 460 22.05 -16.71 -0.41
CA ALA A 460 22.84 -17.93 -0.48
C ALA A 460 22.00 -19.15 -0.88
N ASN A 461 20.75 -19.24 -0.40
CA ASN A 461 19.80 -20.27 -0.83
C ASN A 461 19.40 -20.08 -2.30
N ILE A 462 19.08 -18.84 -2.73
CA ILE A 462 18.76 -18.54 -4.13
C ILE A 462 19.93 -18.91 -5.04
N ALA A 463 21.17 -18.60 -4.66
CA ALA A 463 22.36 -18.98 -5.41
C ALA A 463 22.46 -20.51 -5.63
N VAL A 464 22.17 -21.30 -4.60
CA VAL A 464 22.16 -22.78 -4.71
C VAL A 464 21.06 -23.22 -5.67
N GLU A 465 19.85 -22.71 -5.56
CA GLU A 465 18.70 -23.01 -6.45
C GLU A 465 19.00 -22.64 -7.93
N LEU A 466 19.78 -21.59 -8.13
CA LEU A 466 20.20 -21.14 -9.47
C LEU A 466 21.38 -21.95 -10.03
N GLY A 467 22.01 -22.84 -9.24
CA GLY A 467 23.21 -23.55 -9.65
C GLY A 467 24.47 -22.66 -9.63
N ARG A 468 24.47 -21.61 -8.79
CA ARG A 468 25.60 -20.68 -8.55
C ARG A 468 26.18 -20.88 -7.14
N PRO A 469 26.53 -22.10 -6.71
CA PRO A 469 27.00 -22.35 -5.35
C PRO A 469 28.30 -21.60 -5.01
N GLN A 470 29.08 -21.17 -6.02
CA GLN A 470 30.30 -20.38 -5.87
C GLN A 470 30.05 -18.99 -5.27
N ASP A 471 28.82 -18.44 -5.35
CA ASP A 471 28.46 -17.16 -4.75
C ASP A 471 28.14 -17.28 -3.25
N ALA A 472 27.75 -18.48 -2.79
CA ALA A 472 27.36 -18.69 -1.41
C ALA A 472 28.46 -18.44 -0.36
N PRO A 473 29.77 -18.73 -0.60
CA PRO A 473 30.83 -18.37 0.33
C PRO A 473 30.94 -16.87 0.62
N GLU A 474 30.79 -16.00 -0.39
CA GLU A 474 30.81 -14.55 -0.21
C GLU A 474 29.66 -14.09 0.70
N LEU A 475 28.43 -14.58 0.45
CA LEU A 475 27.25 -14.25 1.23
C LEU A 475 27.37 -14.74 2.67
N ARG A 476 27.84 -15.97 2.87
CA ARG A 476 28.08 -16.55 4.20
C ARG A 476 29.16 -15.80 4.97
N ALA A 477 30.21 -15.33 4.29
CA ALA A 477 31.28 -14.55 4.92
C ALA A 477 30.75 -13.18 5.39
N ARG A 478 29.92 -12.51 4.60
CA ARG A 478 29.23 -11.26 5.01
C ARG A 478 28.30 -11.52 6.19
N ALA A 479 27.44 -12.53 6.11
CA ALA A 479 26.57 -12.90 7.22
C ALA A 479 27.35 -13.21 8.50
N ALA A 480 28.46 -13.95 8.40
CA ALA A 480 29.31 -14.29 9.55
C ALA A 480 29.97 -13.05 10.17
N ARG A 481 30.43 -12.10 9.33
CA ARG A 481 30.98 -10.81 9.81
C ARG A 481 29.95 -10.08 10.68
N PHE A 482 28.75 -9.87 10.16
CA PHE A 482 27.73 -9.09 10.87
C PHE A 482 27.07 -9.87 12.01
N ARG A 483 27.08 -11.21 11.98
CA ARG A 483 26.72 -12.02 13.16
C ARG A 483 27.68 -11.80 14.33
N ARG A 484 28.99 -11.61 14.07
CA ARG A 484 29.94 -11.25 15.15
C ARG A 484 29.60 -9.88 15.74
N GLY A 485 29.30 -8.88 14.90
CA GLY A 485 28.83 -7.56 15.36
C GLY A 485 27.56 -7.68 16.19
N LEU A 486 26.54 -8.39 15.66
CA LEU A 486 25.27 -8.58 16.34
C LEU A 486 25.44 -9.30 17.70
N ALA A 487 26.33 -10.27 17.82
CA ALA A 487 26.60 -10.97 19.08
C ALA A 487 27.09 -10.03 20.20
N THR A 488 27.78 -8.92 19.86
CA THR A 488 28.23 -7.92 20.84
C THR A 488 27.13 -6.96 21.32
N LEU A 489 25.96 -7.04 20.71
CA LEU A 489 24.77 -6.26 21.06
C LEU A 489 23.83 -7.02 22.01
N TRP A 490 24.16 -8.27 22.34
CA TRP A 490 23.45 -9.05 23.36
C TRP A 490 23.73 -8.47 24.75
N ASP A 491 22.69 -8.11 25.47
CA ASP A 491 22.78 -7.71 26.87
C ASP A 491 22.50 -8.92 27.77
N PRO A 492 23.54 -9.50 28.41
CA PRO A 492 23.36 -10.67 29.26
C PRO A 492 22.62 -10.38 30.58
N ALA A 493 22.47 -9.12 30.96
CA ALA A 493 21.75 -8.74 32.17
C ALA A 493 20.24 -8.65 31.96
N SER A 494 19.82 -8.24 30.77
CA SER A 494 18.40 -8.13 30.39
C SER A 494 17.95 -9.21 29.39
N HIS A 495 18.81 -10.10 28.94
CA HIS A 495 18.53 -11.19 28.00
C HIS A 495 17.86 -10.75 26.69
N ILE A 496 18.30 -9.61 26.12
CA ILE A 496 17.82 -9.12 24.82
C ILE A 496 18.94 -8.40 24.06
N TYR A 497 18.84 -8.34 22.73
CA TYR A 497 19.74 -7.52 21.93
C TYR A 497 19.34 -6.05 21.98
N ARG A 498 20.33 -5.14 22.09
CA ARG A 498 20.09 -3.69 22.18
C ARG A 498 20.95 -2.94 21.18
N ASN A 499 20.42 -1.86 20.62
CA ASN A 499 21.20 -0.93 19.82
C ASN A 499 22.37 -0.35 20.66
N LYS A 500 23.46 0.02 20.00
CA LYS A 500 24.68 0.51 20.68
C LYS A 500 25.11 1.84 20.09
N ASP A 501 25.19 2.86 20.92
CA ASP A 501 25.81 4.13 20.55
C ASP A 501 27.31 3.93 20.32
N LEU A 502 27.77 4.15 19.08
CA LEU A 502 29.16 3.91 18.67
C LEU A 502 30.15 4.97 19.19
N ARG A 503 29.65 6.12 19.62
CA ARG A 503 30.48 7.20 20.20
C ARG A 503 30.82 6.91 21.67
N THR A 504 29.90 6.31 22.41
CA THR A 504 30.03 6.07 23.84
C THR A 504 30.24 4.61 24.21
N GLY A 505 29.91 3.70 23.29
CA GLY A 505 29.93 2.27 23.52
C GLY A 505 28.77 1.75 24.41
N ARG A 506 27.81 2.59 24.79
CA ARG A 506 26.67 2.22 25.65
C ARG A 506 25.57 1.56 24.84
N LEU A 507 24.92 0.56 25.44
CA LEU A 507 23.69 -0.02 24.92
C LEU A 507 22.52 0.94 25.17
N SER A 508 21.58 0.98 24.20
CA SER A 508 20.36 1.80 24.29
C SER A 508 19.40 1.23 25.32
N GLU A 509 18.68 2.11 26.01
CA GLU A 509 17.62 1.71 26.94
C GLU A 509 16.27 1.51 26.23
N HIS A 510 16.10 2.08 25.02
CA HIS A 510 14.89 1.92 24.21
C HIS A 510 14.75 0.50 23.70
N LEU A 511 13.54 -0.05 23.78
CA LEU A 511 13.18 -1.37 23.24
C LEU A 511 12.02 -1.25 22.26
N SER A 512 12.22 -1.80 21.06
CA SER A 512 11.21 -1.90 20.01
C SER A 512 11.10 -3.35 19.50
N PRO A 513 10.11 -3.70 18.67
CA PRO A 513 10.06 -5.01 18.04
C PRO A 513 11.32 -5.38 17.23
N THR A 514 12.12 -4.39 16.79
CA THR A 514 13.39 -4.63 16.08
C THR A 514 14.41 -5.38 16.95
N ASN A 515 14.32 -5.29 18.29
CA ASN A 515 15.17 -6.04 19.21
C ASN A 515 14.92 -7.55 19.19
N PHE A 516 13.79 -8.00 18.60
CA PHE A 516 13.48 -9.41 18.35
C PHE A 516 13.87 -9.88 16.94
N TYR A 517 14.27 -8.98 16.02
CA TYR A 517 14.69 -9.36 14.67
C TYR A 517 15.92 -10.31 14.62
N PRO A 518 16.80 -10.38 15.65
CA PRO A 518 17.81 -11.44 15.71
C PRO A 518 17.23 -12.87 15.61
N LEU A 519 15.93 -13.05 15.90
CA LEU A 519 15.24 -14.32 15.65
C LEU A 519 15.17 -14.65 14.13
N LEU A 520 14.98 -13.65 13.27
CA LEU A 520 15.01 -13.83 11.79
C LEU A 520 16.39 -14.30 11.32
N ALA A 521 17.44 -13.73 11.89
CA ALA A 521 18.83 -14.09 11.64
C ALA A 521 19.27 -15.41 12.28
N ARG A 522 18.38 -16.06 13.06
CA ARG A 522 18.69 -17.25 13.88
C ARG A 522 19.93 -17.04 14.76
N ALA A 523 20.10 -15.85 15.29
CA ALA A 523 21.28 -15.46 16.07
C ALA A 523 21.24 -15.99 17.51
N PRO A 524 20.14 -15.86 18.29
CA PRO A 524 20.08 -16.42 19.63
C PRO A 524 19.99 -17.96 19.60
N SER A 525 20.55 -18.59 20.63
CA SER A 525 20.28 -20.01 20.89
C SER A 525 18.78 -20.21 21.21
N PRO A 526 18.22 -21.43 21.10
CA PRO A 526 16.83 -21.68 21.50
C PRO A 526 16.51 -21.24 22.94
N LEU A 527 17.46 -21.40 23.86
CA LEU A 527 17.30 -20.96 25.25
C LEU A 527 17.24 -19.41 25.34
N ALA A 528 18.17 -18.71 24.68
CA ALA A 528 18.19 -17.25 24.65
C ALA A 528 16.93 -16.68 23.95
N ALA A 529 16.47 -17.33 22.87
CA ALA A 529 15.21 -16.96 22.21
C ALA A 529 14.02 -17.10 23.17
N ASP A 530 13.92 -18.19 23.92
CA ASP A 530 12.87 -18.38 24.91
C ASP A 530 12.97 -17.36 26.07
N GLN A 531 14.18 -16.94 26.46
CA GLN A 531 14.36 -15.84 27.44
C GLN A 531 13.83 -14.52 26.88
N MET A 532 14.24 -14.11 25.68
CA MET A 532 13.73 -12.91 25.02
C MET A 532 12.20 -12.91 24.94
N ILE A 533 11.60 -14.04 24.55
CA ILE A 533 10.15 -14.18 24.41
C ILE A 533 9.46 -14.06 25.77
N ARG A 534 9.94 -14.75 26.79
CA ARG A 534 9.30 -14.79 28.12
C ARG A 534 9.43 -13.48 28.85
N GLU A 535 10.64 -12.91 28.87
CA GLU A 535 10.97 -11.80 29.74
C GLU A 535 10.58 -10.45 29.12
N HIS A 536 10.54 -10.36 27.79
CA HIS A 536 10.26 -9.13 27.07
C HIS A 536 8.98 -9.20 26.22
N LEU A 537 8.91 -10.10 25.23
CA LEU A 537 7.76 -10.13 24.33
C LEU A 537 6.44 -10.35 25.06
N LEU A 538 6.40 -11.34 25.95
CA LEU A 538 5.21 -11.69 26.72
C LEU A 538 5.06 -10.85 28.01
N ASN A 539 5.92 -9.87 28.22
CA ASN A 539 5.86 -8.97 29.35
C ASN A 539 4.80 -7.87 29.10
N PRO A 540 3.72 -7.79 29.92
CA PRO A 540 2.68 -6.79 29.75
C PRO A 540 3.15 -5.35 30.01
N ALA A 541 4.24 -5.18 30.78
CA ALA A 541 4.85 -3.86 30.99
C ALA A 541 5.62 -3.37 29.74
N GLU A 542 5.98 -4.26 28.82
CA GLU A 542 6.76 -3.91 27.63
C GLU A 542 5.94 -4.06 26.35
N PHE A 543 5.69 -5.29 25.89
CA PHE A 543 5.10 -5.51 24.58
C PHE A 543 3.73 -6.20 24.61
N TRP A 544 3.42 -6.99 25.65
CA TRP A 544 2.23 -7.84 25.66
C TRP A 544 1.06 -7.15 26.37
N GLY A 545 0.29 -6.35 25.65
CA GLY A 545 -0.93 -5.70 26.14
C GLY A 545 -2.21 -6.32 25.64
N ASP A 546 -3.33 -5.63 25.78
CA ASP A 546 -4.64 -6.03 25.25
C ASP A 546 -4.65 -6.05 23.73
N ARG A 547 -3.93 -5.14 23.10
CA ARG A 547 -3.68 -5.10 21.66
C ARG A 547 -2.34 -5.75 21.33
N VAL A 548 -2.10 -5.96 20.05
CA VAL A 548 -0.86 -6.53 19.50
C VAL A 548 0.34 -5.58 19.72
N VAL A 549 1.55 -6.04 19.40
CA VAL A 549 2.82 -5.41 19.77
C VAL A 549 2.98 -3.99 19.21
N PRO A 550 3.21 -2.97 20.08
CA PRO A 550 3.45 -1.59 19.65
C PRO A 550 4.90 -1.39 19.17
N ALA A 551 5.15 -0.27 18.47
CA ALA A 551 6.46 0.08 17.91
C ALA A 551 7.56 0.37 18.93
N ILE A 552 7.19 0.65 20.16
CA ILE A 552 8.11 0.86 21.30
C ILE A 552 7.52 0.21 22.54
N ALA A 553 8.36 -0.23 23.46
CA ALA A 553 7.90 -0.83 24.72
C ALA A 553 6.98 0.11 25.49
N ARG A 554 5.94 -0.42 26.15
CA ARG A 554 4.98 0.36 26.97
C ARG A 554 5.64 1.04 28.15
N SER A 555 6.76 0.49 28.65
CA SER A 555 7.59 1.07 29.71
C SER A 555 8.43 2.25 29.24
N ASP A 556 8.59 2.43 27.92
CA ASP A 556 9.34 3.56 27.36
C ASP A 556 8.57 4.87 27.55
N PRO A 557 9.22 5.95 28.00
CA PRO A 557 8.56 7.26 28.17
C PRO A 557 7.87 7.76 26.90
N ALA A 558 8.41 7.43 25.71
CA ALA A 558 7.86 7.84 24.42
C ALA A 558 6.59 7.06 24.02
N PHE A 559 6.28 5.95 24.68
CA PHE A 559 5.05 5.19 24.38
C PHE A 559 3.78 6.02 24.52
N LYS A 560 3.73 6.91 25.49
CA LYS A 560 2.58 7.78 25.76
C LYS A 560 2.31 8.82 24.66
N ASP A 561 3.32 9.11 23.81
CA ASP A 561 3.18 10.08 22.72
C ASP A 561 2.15 9.62 21.70
N GLN A 562 2.05 8.30 21.48
CA GLN A 562 1.14 7.69 20.49
C GLN A 562 1.20 8.43 19.16
N ASP A 563 2.41 8.79 18.73
CA ASP A 563 2.67 9.56 17.54
C ASP A 563 3.53 8.76 16.55
N TYR A 564 2.91 8.26 15.49
CA TYR A 564 3.55 7.53 14.41
C TYR A 564 4.36 6.32 14.93
N TRP A 565 5.71 6.27 14.81
CA TRP A 565 6.54 5.17 15.34
C TRP A 565 6.75 5.24 16.86
N ARG A 566 6.19 6.22 17.54
CA ARG A 566 6.29 6.43 19.00
C ARG A 566 5.08 5.83 19.72
N GLY A 567 4.98 4.51 19.74
CA GLY A 567 3.99 3.77 20.53
C GLY A 567 2.81 3.15 19.76
N ARG A 568 2.61 3.46 18.48
CA ARG A 568 1.53 2.86 17.69
C ARG A 568 1.87 1.46 17.22
N ILE A 569 0.88 0.73 16.71
CA ILE A 569 0.99 -0.63 16.20
C ILE A 569 1.20 -0.58 14.69
N TRP A 570 2.20 -1.31 14.19
CA TRP A 570 2.57 -1.36 12.79
C TRP A 570 2.54 -2.79 12.26
N GLY A 571 1.89 -2.97 11.11
CA GLY A 571 1.80 -4.26 10.42
C GLY A 571 3.17 -4.87 10.12
N PRO A 572 4.14 -4.13 9.51
CA PRO A 572 5.48 -4.63 9.21
C PRO A 572 6.23 -5.19 10.41
N MET A 573 6.24 -4.47 11.54
CA MET A 573 6.94 -4.93 12.74
C MET A 573 6.37 -6.23 13.31
N ASN A 574 5.05 -6.32 13.37
CA ASN A 574 4.37 -7.53 13.84
C ASN A 574 4.57 -8.71 12.88
N TYR A 575 4.57 -8.46 11.57
CA TYR A 575 4.86 -9.47 10.55
C TYR A 575 6.30 -10.03 10.66
N LEU A 576 7.31 -9.14 10.75
CA LEU A 576 8.71 -9.57 10.88
C LEU A 576 8.96 -10.31 12.20
N LEU A 577 8.37 -9.85 13.30
CA LEU A 577 8.40 -10.58 14.57
C LEU A 577 7.77 -11.97 14.46
N TRP A 578 6.59 -12.07 13.81
CA TRP A 578 5.90 -13.34 13.58
C TRP A 578 6.74 -14.31 12.73
N GLN A 579 7.45 -13.80 11.73
CA GLN A 579 8.41 -14.58 10.95
C GLN A 579 9.59 -15.06 11.79
N GLY A 580 10.16 -14.18 12.62
CA GLY A 580 11.27 -14.51 13.52
C GLY A 580 10.90 -15.61 14.52
N LEU A 581 9.71 -15.52 15.13
CA LEU A 581 9.18 -16.57 16.01
C LEU A 581 9.04 -17.92 15.28
N GLY A 582 8.68 -17.89 13.98
CA GLY A 582 8.57 -19.08 13.14
C GLY A 582 9.91 -19.77 12.82
N ALA A 583 11.04 -19.11 13.08
CA ALA A 583 12.36 -19.69 12.88
C ALA A 583 12.80 -20.64 14.01
N TYR A 584 12.05 -20.69 15.13
CA TYR A 584 12.35 -21.48 16.32
C TYR A 584 11.26 -22.51 16.59
N ASP A 585 11.68 -23.76 16.84
CA ASP A 585 10.78 -24.88 17.13
C ASP A 585 10.72 -25.19 18.64
N THR A 586 10.66 -24.14 19.48
CA THR A 586 10.37 -24.29 20.91
C THR A 586 8.87 -24.20 21.17
N ALA A 587 8.38 -24.82 22.24
CA ALA A 587 6.97 -24.73 22.62
C ALA A 587 6.53 -23.27 22.88
N LEU A 588 7.44 -22.47 23.46
CA LEU A 588 7.18 -21.06 23.77
C LEU A 588 7.11 -20.22 22.49
N ALA A 589 8.06 -20.36 21.56
CA ALA A 589 8.06 -19.63 20.30
C ALA A 589 6.82 -19.95 19.45
N ARG A 590 6.45 -21.23 19.34
CA ARG A 590 5.21 -21.64 18.64
C ARG A 590 3.97 -21.05 19.29
N SER A 591 3.90 -21.04 20.63
CA SER A 591 2.78 -20.45 21.37
C SER A 591 2.70 -18.93 21.19
N ALA A 592 3.83 -18.23 21.32
CA ALA A 592 3.90 -16.78 21.13
C ALA A 592 3.52 -16.39 19.68
N ARG A 593 4.03 -17.12 18.68
CA ARG A 593 3.69 -16.90 17.25
C ARG A 593 2.19 -17.04 16.99
N ARG A 594 1.57 -18.10 17.54
CA ARG A 594 0.11 -18.30 17.40
C ARG A 594 -0.68 -17.19 18.06
N GLN A 595 -0.36 -16.84 19.31
CA GLN A 595 -1.05 -15.79 20.06
C GLN A 595 -0.87 -14.42 19.39
N LEU A 596 0.31 -14.12 18.83
CA LEU A 596 0.54 -12.89 18.05
C LEU A 596 -0.40 -12.85 16.85
N GLY A 597 -0.52 -13.93 16.10
CA GLY A 597 -1.45 -14.03 14.97
C GLY A 597 -2.92 -13.87 15.37
N GLU A 598 -3.34 -14.51 16.48
CA GLU A 598 -4.71 -14.40 17.00
C GLU A 598 -5.07 -12.97 17.42
N ARG A 599 -4.16 -12.27 18.12
CA ARG A 599 -4.35 -10.86 18.52
C ARG A 599 -4.32 -9.89 17.33
N SER A 600 -3.44 -10.15 16.36
CA SER A 600 -3.40 -9.39 15.12
C SER A 600 -4.71 -9.53 14.33
N LEU A 601 -5.26 -10.75 14.26
CA LEU A 601 -6.54 -11.03 13.65
C LEU A 601 -7.67 -10.27 14.36
N ALA A 602 -7.67 -10.28 15.69
CA ALA A 602 -8.71 -9.58 16.46
C ALA A 602 -8.74 -8.08 16.15
N LEU A 603 -7.57 -7.41 16.19
CA LEU A 603 -7.45 -6.00 15.85
C LEU A 603 -7.84 -5.72 14.40
N PHE A 604 -7.32 -6.53 13.47
CA PHE A 604 -7.60 -6.38 12.04
C PHE A 604 -9.10 -6.50 11.74
N MET A 605 -9.78 -7.51 12.31
CA MET A 605 -11.20 -7.74 12.07
C MET A 605 -12.09 -6.72 12.77
N GLU A 606 -11.69 -6.23 13.95
CA GLU A 606 -12.39 -5.13 14.62
C GLU A 606 -12.46 -3.89 13.72
N GLU A 607 -11.31 -3.45 13.20
CA GLU A 607 -11.22 -2.27 12.35
C GLU A 607 -11.85 -2.51 10.96
N TRP A 608 -11.56 -3.65 10.33
CA TRP A 608 -12.10 -3.97 9.02
C TRP A 608 -13.64 -4.05 9.00
N ARG A 609 -14.24 -4.75 9.97
CA ARG A 609 -15.71 -4.89 10.03
C ARG A 609 -16.40 -3.59 10.41
N ALA A 610 -15.77 -2.77 11.23
CA ALA A 610 -16.33 -1.48 11.62
C ALA A 610 -16.18 -0.42 10.53
N LYS A 611 -15.09 -0.42 9.79
CA LYS A 611 -14.67 0.67 8.90
C LYS A 611 -14.65 0.31 7.41
N GLY A 612 -14.41 -0.96 7.07
CA GLY A 612 -14.22 -1.42 5.69
C GLY A 612 -12.88 -1.01 5.07
N HIS A 613 -11.89 -0.65 5.89
CA HIS A 613 -10.54 -0.32 5.44
C HIS A 613 -9.48 -0.71 6.48
N VAL A 614 -8.23 -0.74 6.06
CA VAL A 614 -7.05 -0.87 6.93
C VAL A 614 -6.48 0.51 7.23
N HIS A 615 -5.56 0.57 8.18
CA HIS A 615 -4.81 1.78 8.54
C HIS A 615 -3.32 1.58 8.31
N GLU A 616 -2.61 2.65 7.97
CA GLU A 616 -1.14 2.67 7.92
C GLU A 616 -0.52 2.19 9.23
N ASN A 617 -1.06 2.69 10.32
CA ASN A 617 -0.73 2.31 11.70
C ASN A 617 -1.99 2.36 12.56
N TYR A 618 -2.01 1.58 13.64
CA TYR A 618 -3.17 1.44 14.53
C TYR A 618 -2.86 1.99 15.92
N SER A 619 -3.89 2.47 16.62
CA SER A 619 -3.72 2.91 18.00
C SER A 619 -3.39 1.72 18.92
N ALA A 620 -2.43 1.91 19.82
CA ALA A 620 -2.13 0.95 20.88
C ALA A 620 -2.98 1.17 22.14
N VAL A 621 -3.70 2.28 22.23
CA VAL A 621 -4.42 2.72 23.46
C VAL A 621 -5.87 3.12 23.20
N LEU A 622 -6.20 3.61 22.01
CA LEU A 622 -7.56 4.03 21.65
C LEU A 622 -8.33 2.89 20.98
N PRO A 623 -9.63 2.76 21.22
CA PRO A 623 -10.45 1.74 20.57
C PRO A 623 -10.68 1.99 19.07
N ASP A 624 -10.54 3.23 18.61
CA ASP A 624 -10.84 3.67 17.25
C ASP A 624 -9.59 4.27 16.58
N SER A 625 -9.01 3.55 15.61
CA SER A 625 -7.82 4.00 14.90
C SER A 625 -8.11 5.15 13.91
N ASP A 626 -9.36 5.42 13.53
CA ASP A 626 -9.73 6.59 12.73
C ASP A 626 -9.50 7.92 13.46
N THR A 627 -9.38 7.89 14.79
CA THR A 627 -9.09 9.07 15.60
C THR A 627 -7.60 9.41 15.66
N VAL A 628 -6.74 8.53 15.14
CA VAL A 628 -5.28 8.76 15.09
C VAL A 628 -4.96 9.69 13.94
N THR A 629 -4.19 10.73 14.23
CA THR A 629 -3.60 11.60 13.19
C THR A 629 -2.46 10.85 12.49
N THR A 630 -2.14 11.16 11.25
CA THR A 630 -0.99 10.56 10.55
C THR A 630 -1.09 9.02 10.48
N SER A 631 -2.24 8.55 10.00
CA SER A 631 -2.48 7.15 9.70
C SER A 631 -3.41 7.08 8.49
N ASP A 632 -2.86 6.73 7.35
CA ASP A 632 -3.62 6.72 6.10
C ASP A 632 -4.47 5.47 5.99
N ARG A 633 -5.69 5.66 5.48
CA ARG A 633 -6.61 4.58 5.17
C ARG A 633 -6.15 3.88 3.90
N PHE A 634 -6.36 2.58 3.81
CA PHE A 634 -5.91 1.73 2.69
C PHE A 634 -4.40 1.70 2.46
N TYR A 635 -3.56 2.15 3.39
CA TYR A 635 -2.13 1.88 3.29
C TYR A 635 -1.91 0.37 3.42
N HIS A 636 -1.50 -0.27 2.33
CA HIS A 636 -1.61 -1.74 2.17
C HIS A 636 -0.92 -2.54 3.27
N TRP A 637 0.21 -2.09 3.83
CA TRP A 637 0.92 -2.86 4.86
C TRP A 637 0.15 -3.01 6.18
N GLY A 638 -0.88 -2.20 6.41
CA GLY A 638 -1.80 -2.38 7.52
C GLY A 638 -2.51 -3.73 7.47
N ALA A 639 -2.66 -4.31 6.27
CA ALA A 639 -3.23 -5.63 6.05
C ALA A 639 -2.30 -6.80 6.44
N LEU A 640 -1.01 -6.53 6.75
CA LEU A 640 -0.10 -7.54 7.30
C LEU A 640 -0.57 -8.11 8.64
N LEU A 641 -1.32 -7.35 9.43
CA LEU A 641 -1.95 -7.87 10.64
C LEU A 641 -2.95 -9.00 10.34
N GLY A 642 -3.70 -8.88 9.24
CA GLY A 642 -4.55 -9.96 8.73
C GLY A 642 -3.74 -11.09 8.11
N PHE A 643 -2.65 -10.78 7.40
CA PHE A 643 -1.80 -11.78 6.73
C PHE A 643 -1.21 -12.80 7.71
N ILE A 644 -0.76 -12.37 8.89
CA ILE A 644 -0.19 -13.26 9.92
C ILE A 644 -1.24 -14.01 10.75
N ALA A 645 -2.52 -13.80 10.47
CA ALA A 645 -3.59 -14.52 11.15
C ALA A 645 -3.53 -16.03 10.89
N PRO A 646 -3.94 -16.86 11.87
CA PRO A 646 -3.95 -18.30 11.70
C PRO A 646 -4.73 -18.76 10.45
N GLY A 647 -4.14 -19.67 9.67
CA GLY A 647 -4.75 -20.21 8.45
C GLY A 647 -4.81 -19.27 7.25
N VAL A 648 -4.24 -18.06 7.31
CA VAL A 648 -4.19 -17.12 6.17
C VAL A 648 -2.94 -17.34 5.35
N ALA A 649 -1.75 -17.08 5.90
CA ALA A 649 -0.48 -17.20 5.18
C ALA A 649 -0.05 -18.65 4.89
N GLU A 650 -0.49 -19.60 5.72
CA GLU A 650 -0.08 -21.00 5.69
C GLU A 650 -0.80 -21.83 4.60
N THR A 651 -1.73 -21.25 3.89
CA THR A 651 -2.48 -21.93 2.82
C THR A 651 -1.58 -22.14 1.59
N PRO A 652 -1.51 -23.36 1.01
CA PRO A 652 -0.82 -23.61 -0.25
C PRO A 652 -1.32 -22.70 -1.36
N ALA A 653 -0.45 -22.35 -2.31
CA ALA A 653 -0.87 -21.67 -3.54
C ALA A 653 -1.90 -22.53 -4.29
N ARG A 654 -2.99 -21.95 -4.74
CA ARG A 654 -4.00 -22.59 -5.61
C ARG A 654 -3.58 -22.54 -7.05
#